data_c1fc11b32841e5564d31219231348a99
#
_entry.id   c1fc11b32841e5564d31219231348a99
#
_cell.length_a   1.000
_cell.length_b   1.000
_cell.length_c   1.000
_cell.angle_alpha   90.00
_cell.angle_beta   90.00
_cell.angle_gamma   90.00
#
_symmetry.space_group_name_H-M   'P 1'
#
loop_
_entity.id
_entity.type
_entity.pdbx_description
1 polymer ?
#
loop_
_entity_poly.entity_id
_entity_poly.type
_entity_poly.pdbx_seq_one_letter_code
_entity_poly.pdbx_strand_id
1 'polypeptide(L)'
;MKNLFLFFTIVLLSVSLHAQEIAYYNGQKVEAKTVIFKYKTNTLKSASMHDSQVPKAELFSFLQSIDASTPTQKFPQSKQPKDCENCVDISQIHSFTYSADVSLEKVISQLNKFDCIAYAEPSYIGKLLGIVPNDTEYEKGNLWHLNTCKVLDAWEVEEGDTNVVVAIVDGGIDILQKDLINKIAYNFDDPINGKDDDGDGYIDNYRGWDMANNDNNPSSSATEHGTYVAGITSAEVNNEFGTAGVGYKTKFLPIKVCRDGAQTISSGYEGIVYAANQGCQVINCSWGDESGSKYGQDIVDYATFNCNSLVVAAAGNSAAKALYYPASYSNVLSIGGTVIGDYVWADSQQKGSQYNHYVDVCAPAKGYYSIANNDKVIAMSGGGTSFSAPIVSGIAALIKSKYPDYSAVQIGELLRVTCDNLYELNSEEKYQDNLGSGRVNAYKALTNTTTPSLRISEYWYELEEGETDVLAGDKLYLYVSLKNYLHTAQNVTVTVSCNDTCFSMTQNTFLVESLEANDTQTLKITLDAIKNVPFNYTMEVKLAFDDENDYHQFEYFSISLNPPYYDFTLGNIQSTATNTGSIGVYALNSAQNGFRYKDNKNCIYQAWLTMINDTGRVYSYQNGDFIKGQFPTVVEQDSCDLMLYSNYNVGPLTFHQFLYGWEDKDALFYEYHLKNQSDTTLQNLRLAMFFDWDLLTSTYNKIWYVDSLRLTVATSVEPRAYFVGWMPLDSTRNDLYAFATLSDVISYENGFNNNEFLYAMSNSQTSAATNVVYGAEIAVFNYSFIDSIPSQDSVSVRYAMLAADSEKELYELASTLKQKYTPTIIVPPVAIAETATHSVTMSQEETAYCLHFEDCDKVSVALYDVRGGLVEYAEIDSSDKTYRIKTKQKGTFIVIVTHDNEMSYFKIINK
;
A
#
# COMPACT_ATOMS: atom_id res chain seq x y z
N MET A 1 24.20 -21.24 54.54
CA MET A 1 23.43 -21.51 55.73
C MET A 1 22.21 -20.61 55.76
N LYS A 2 21.08 -21.23 56.00
CA LYS A 2 19.73 -20.72 56.24
C LYS A 2 18.95 -20.27 54.99
N ASN A 3 18.10 -21.22 54.60
CA ASN A 3 16.91 -21.11 53.74
C ASN A 3 15.92 -20.12 54.32
N LEU A 4 15.34 -19.27 53.44
CA LEU A 4 14.09 -18.62 53.73
C LEU A 4 13.10 -19.04 52.63
N PHE A 5 12.22 -19.98 52.95
CA PHE A 5 11.05 -20.35 52.16
C PHE A 5 10.01 -19.23 52.32
N LEU A 6 9.69 -18.55 51.26
CA LEU A 6 8.54 -17.63 51.19
C LEU A 6 7.34 -18.38 50.63
N PHE A 7 6.37 -18.73 51.46
CA PHE A 7 5.09 -19.26 51.06
C PHE A 7 4.26 -18.15 50.40
N PHE A 8 4.08 -18.20 49.08
CA PHE A 8 3.08 -17.44 48.40
C PHE A 8 1.76 -18.24 48.44
N THR A 9 0.83 -17.81 49.27
CA THR A 9 -0.56 -18.30 49.27
C THR A 9 -1.23 -17.64 48.06
N ILE A 10 -1.38 -18.38 46.96
CA ILE A 10 -2.25 -18.01 45.84
C ILE A 10 -3.69 -18.22 46.32
N VAL A 11 -4.38 -17.14 46.57
CA VAL A 11 -5.83 -17.13 46.68
C VAL A 11 -6.37 -17.26 45.25
N LEU A 12 -6.67 -18.48 44.83
CA LEU A 12 -7.52 -18.77 43.68
C LEU A 12 -8.92 -18.23 44.00
N LEU A 13 -9.22 -17.00 43.52
CA LEU A 13 -10.62 -16.64 43.29
C LEU A 13 -11.09 -17.51 42.10
N SER A 14 -11.70 -18.64 42.44
CA SER A 14 -12.56 -19.39 41.54
C SER A 14 -13.79 -18.53 41.24
N VAL A 15 -13.73 -17.71 40.21
CA VAL A 15 -14.95 -17.27 39.55
C VAL A 15 -15.51 -18.53 38.89
N SER A 16 -16.38 -19.24 39.61
CA SER A 16 -17.21 -20.26 38.99
C SER A 16 -18.11 -19.54 37.98
N LEU A 17 -17.76 -19.65 36.69
CA LEU A 17 -18.73 -19.48 35.62
C LEU A 17 -19.82 -20.52 35.86
N HIS A 18 -20.89 -20.15 36.55
CA HIS A 18 -22.08 -20.94 36.60
C HIS A 18 -22.67 -20.86 35.20
N ALA A 19 -22.51 -21.93 34.41
CA ALA A 19 -23.32 -22.12 33.23
C ALA A 19 -24.78 -21.98 33.71
N GLN A 20 -25.53 -21.07 33.07
CA GLN A 20 -26.93 -20.83 33.41
C GLN A 20 -27.70 -22.14 33.18
N GLU A 21 -28.12 -22.81 34.29
CA GLU A 21 -28.88 -24.06 34.18
C GLU A 21 -30.27 -23.74 33.61
N ILE A 22 -30.59 -24.40 32.49
CA ILE A 22 -31.86 -24.23 31.77
C ILE A 22 -32.83 -25.31 32.20
N ALA A 23 -34.07 -24.92 32.53
CA ALA A 23 -35.21 -25.80 32.77
C ALA A 23 -36.37 -25.48 31.82
N TYR A 24 -37.42 -26.30 31.85
CA TYR A 24 -38.62 -26.04 31.05
C TYR A 24 -39.82 -25.86 31.99
N TYR A 25 -40.60 -24.81 31.79
CA TYR A 25 -41.86 -24.53 32.48
C TYR A 25 -42.95 -24.31 31.45
N ASN A 26 -43.99 -25.18 31.44
CA ASN A 26 -45.06 -25.18 30.42
C ASN A 26 -44.49 -25.16 28.96
N GLY A 27 -43.44 -25.90 28.71
CA GLY A 27 -42.79 -26.00 27.37
C GLY A 27 -41.89 -24.81 26.98
N GLN A 28 -41.77 -23.79 27.83
CA GLN A 28 -40.90 -22.63 27.60
C GLN A 28 -39.60 -22.76 28.41
N LYS A 29 -38.48 -22.32 27.82
CA LYS A 29 -37.17 -22.28 28.48
C LYS A 29 -37.19 -21.24 29.61
N VAL A 30 -36.69 -21.60 30.78
CA VAL A 30 -36.61 -20.79 31.99
C VAL A 30 -35.25 -21.01 32.67
N GLU A 31 -34.81 -20.06 33.46
CA GLU A 31 -33.69 -20.25 34.38
C GLU A 31 -34.06 -21.29 35.42
N ALA A 32 -33.26 -22.35 35.51
CA ALA A 32 -33.55 -23.42 36.50
C ALA A 32 -33.55 -22.86 37.91
N LYS A 33 -34.55 -23.33 38.70
CA LYS A 33 -34.66 -22.97 40.14
C LYS A 33 -34.65 -21.48 40.47
N THR A 34 -35.00 -20.59 39.46
CA THR A 34 -35.08 -19.14 39.64
C THR A 34 -36.52 -18.68 39.59
N VAL A 35 -36.95 -17.95 40.62
CA VAL A 35 -38.31 -17.41 40.73
C VAL A 35 -38.29 -15.90 40.80
N ILE A 36 -39.16 -15.26 40.00
CA ILE A 36 -39.48 -13.83 40.07
C ILE A 36 -40.82 -13.71 40.75
N PHE A 37 -40.96 -12.80 41.70
CA PHE A 37 -42.24 -12.54 42.37
C PHE A 37 -42.41 -11.06 42.73
N LYS A 38 -43.64 -10.62 42.87
CA LYS A 38 -43.98 -9.25 43.24
C LYS A 38 -44.78 -9.21 44.54
N TYR A 39 -44.38 -8.36 45.49
CA TYR A 39 -45.19 -8.06 46.65
C TYR A 39 -46.41 -7.17 46.31
N LYS A 40 -47.55 -7.32 47.01
CA LYS A 40 -48.65 -6.38 46.90
C LYS A 40 -48.29 -5.03 47.55
N THR A 41 -48.63 -3.94 46.86
CA THR A 41 -48.18 -2.56 47.18
C THR A 41 -48.46 -2.11 48.61
N ASN A 42 -49.49 -2.63 49.26
CA ASN A 42 -49.91 -2.25 50.66
C ASN A 42 -49.10 -2.97 51.75
N THR A 43 -48.31 -3.98 51.46
CA THR A 43 -47.59 -4.83 52.40
C THR A 43 -46.35 -4.18 53.03
N LEU A 44 -45.78 -3.14 52.37
CA LEU A 44 -44.57 -2.41 52.83
C LEU A 44 -44.85 -1.02 53.41
N LYS A 45 -46.06 -0.44 53.24
CA LYS A 45 -46.42 0.90 53.74
C LYS A 45 -47.02 0.95 55.11
N SER A 46 -47.43 -0.19 55.70
CA SER A 46 -47.98 -0.24 57.10
C SER A 46 -46.87 -0.65 58.08
N ALA A 47 -45.97 0.26 58.34
CA ALA A 47 -45.03 0.15 59.48
C ALA A 47 -45.68 0.61 60.80
N SER A 48 -46.88 0.11 61.17
CA SER A 48 -47.35 0.06 62.53
C SER A 48 -47.30 -1.39 63.03
N MET A 49 -46.47 -1.54 64.02
CA MET A 49 -45.96 -2.78 64.57
C MET A 49 -46.99 -3.64 65.24
N HIS A 50 -48.02 -4.24 64.70
CA HIS A 50 -48.64 -5.37 65.38
C HIS A 50 -49.44 -6.34 64.47
N ASP A 51 -49.84 -6.03 63.21
CA ASP A 51 -50.78 -6.96 62.53
C ASP A 51 -50.24 -7.53 61.18
N SER A 52 -49.01 -7.22 60.81
CA SER A 52 -48.46 -7.66 59.50
C SER A 52 -47.28 -8.68 59.57
N GLN A 53 -47.04 -9.29 60.73
CA GLN A 53 -45.90 -10.19 60.88
C GLN A 53 -46.20 -11.66 60.49
N VAL A 54 -47.46 -12.13 60.58
CA VAL A 54 -47.77 -13.51 60.28
C VAL A 54 -47.56 -13.92 58.80
N PRO A 55 -48.09 -13.20 57.83
CA PRO A 55 -47.88 -13.57 56.44
C PRO A 55 -46.40 -13.55 55.97
N LYS A 56 -45.59 -12.67 56.56
CA LYS A 56 -44.14 -12.60 56.29
C LYS A 56 -43.39 -13.74 56.97
N ALA A 57 -43.79 -14.18 58.16
CA ALA A 57 -43.14 -15.29 58.84
C ALA A 57 -43.38 -16.64 58.14
N GLU A 58 -44.61 -16.84 57.59
CA GLU A 58 -44.90 -18.04 56.79
C GLU A 58 -44.14 -18.09 55.46
N LEU A 59 -44.09 -16.97 54.74
CA LEU A 59 -43.30 -16.87 53.55
C LEU A 59 -41.80 -17.12 53.81
N PHE A 60 -41.24 -16.55 54.87
CA PHE A 60 -39.87 -16.75 55.29
C PHE A 60 -39.59 -18.22 55.65
N SER A 61 -40.47 -18.85 56.38
CA SER A 61 -40.37 -20.26 56.70
C SER A 61 -40.44 -21.16 55.47
N PHE A 62 -41.28 -20.80 54.52
CA PHE A 62 -41.33 -21.49 53.20
C PHE A 62 -40.06 -21.34 52.44
N LEU A 63 -39.54 -20.14 52.32
CA LEU A 63 -38.25 -19.87 51.58
C LEU A 63 -37.09 -20.63 52.23
N GLN A 64 -37.01 -20.68 53.53
CA GLN A 64 -36.04 -21.52 54.25
C GLN A 64 -36.21 -23.01 53.97
N SER A 65 -37.47 -23.52 53.90
CA SER A 65 -37.72 -24.94 53.63
C SER A 65 -37.28 -25.44 52.23
N ILE A 66 -37.08 -24.54 51.35
CA ILE A 66 -36.59 -24.81 49.95
C ILE A 66 -35.15 -24.39 49.75
N ASP A 67 -34.41 -24.03 50.82
CA ASP A 67 -33.07 -23.49 50.75
C ASP A 67 -32.94 -22.32 49.75
N ALA A 68 -33.87 -21.37 49.82
CA ALA A 68 -33.86 -20.22 48.92
C ALA A 68 -32.79 -19.20 49.33
N SER A 69 -32.14 -18.60 48.34
CA SER A 69 -31.31 -17.43 48.56
C SER A 69 -32.15 -16.26 49.07
N THR A 70 -31.53 -15.28 49.73
CA THR A 70 -32.23 -14.06 50.16
C THR A 70 -32.82 -13.35 48.95
N PRO A 71 -34.15 -13.09 48.91
CA PRO A 71 -34.76 -12.39 47.80
C PRO A 71 -34.15 -11.03 47.58
N THR A 72 -33.74 -10.75 46.36
CA THR A 72 -33.15 -9.50 45.95
C THR A 72 -34.10 -8.70 45.07
N GLN A 73 -34.15 -7.38 45.29
CA GLN A 73 -34.95 -6.47 44.47
C GLN A 73 -34.38 -6.42 43.06
N LYS A 74 -35.23 -6.71 42.08
CA LYS A 74 -34.73 -6.79 40.66
C LYS A 74 -34.46 -5.42 40.04
N PHE A 75 -35.18 -4.38 40.49
CA PHE A 75 -35.07 -3.03 39.95
C PHE A 75 -34.83 -2.00 41.07
N PRO A 76 -33.69 -1.98 41.76
CA PRO A 76 -33.43 -1.09 42.91
C PRO A 76 -33.38 0.40 42.53
N GLN A 77 -33.07 0.71 41.25
CA GLN A 77 -33.02 2.11 40.75
C GLN A 77 -34.32 2.54 40.05
N SER A 78 -35.37 1.77 40.09
CA SER A 78 -36.65 2.12 39.48
C SER A 78 -37.24 3.40 40.09
N LYS A 79 -37.82 4.23 39.21
CA LYS A 79 -38.52 5.45 39.64
C LYS A 79 -39.78 5.06 40.45
N GLN A 80 -40.03 5.76 41.57
CA GLN A 80 -41.27 5.58 42.30
C GLN A 80 -42.47 5.94 41.41
N PRO A 81 -43.57 5.17 41.44
CA PRO A 81 -44.76 5.48 40.67
C PRO A 81 -45.29 6.86 41.06
N LYS A 82 -45.61 7.68 40.06
CA LYS A 82 -46.41 8.88 40.26
C LYS A 82 -47.87 8.49 40.45
N ASP A 83 -48.69 9.32 41.09
CA ASP A 83 -50.15 9.13 41.11
C ASP A 83 -50.70 9.25 39.68
N CYS A 84 -50.75 8.11 38.97
CA CYS A 84 -51.32 7.97 37.64
C CYS A 84 -52.06 6.63 37.54
N GLU A 85 -53.16 6.59 36.77
CA GLU A 85 -54.08 5.45 36.68
C GLU A 85 -53.40 4.15 36.18
N ASN A 86 -52.34 4.27 35.38
CA ASN A 86 -51.62 3.14 34.78
C ASN A 86 -50.15 3.03 35.25
N CYS A 87 -49.78 3.65 36.37
CA CYS A 87 -48.42 3.58 36.89
C CYS A 87 -48.22 2.26 37.66
N VAL A 88 -47.11 1.60 37.36
CA VAL A 88 -46.73 0.32 37.97
C VAL A 88 -45.53 0.51 38.89
N ASP A 89 -45.64 0.01 40.12
CA ASP A 89 -44.52 -0.04 41.06
C ASP A 89 -43.71 -1.34 40.81
N ILE A 90 -42.60 -1.24 40.08
CA ILE A 90 -41.72 -2.36 39.84
C ILE A 90 -40.66 -2.53 40.94
N SER A 91 -40.57 -1.60 41.90
CA SER A 91 -39.67 -1.73 43.05
C SER A 91 -40.09 -2.91 43.98
N GLN A 92 -41.32 -3.40 43.86
CA GLN A 92 -41.85 -4.54 44.57
C GLN A 92 -41.47 -5.89 43.92
N ILE A 93 -40.81 -5.90 42.77
CA ILE A 93 -40.39 -7.13 42.08
C ILE A 93 -39.05 -7.58 42.64
N HIS A 94 -39.04 -8.87 43.10
CA HIS A 94 -37.89 -9.53 43.68
C HIS A 94 -37.62 -10.84 42.95
N SER A 95 -36.39 -11.32 43.04
CA SER A 95 -36.02 -12.66 42.57
C SER A 95 -35.19 -13.39 43.60
N PHE A 96 -35.29 -14.73 43.59
CA PHE A 96 -34.42 -15.60 44.35
C PHE A 96 -34.16 -16.89 43.59
N THR A 97 -33.07 -17.58 43.95
CA THR A 97 -32.78 -18.96 43.54
C THR A 97 -32.99 -19.91 44.73
N TYR A 98 -33.23 -21.19 44.44
CA TYR A 98 -33.36 -22.21 45.52
C TYR A 98 -32.60 -23.47 45.16
N SER A 99 -32.18 -24.29 46.15
CA SER A 99 -31.39 -25.50 45.95
C SER A 99 -32.16 -26.81 46.21
N ALA A 100 -33.26 -26.76 46.94
CA ALA A 100 -34.05 -27.95 47.27
C ALA A 100 -34.52 -28.72 46.00
N ASP A 101 -34.67 -30.04 46.15
CA ASP A 101 -35.21 -30.91 45.09
C ASP A 101 -36.76 -30.85 45.07
N VAL A 102 -37.24 -29.66 44.64
CA VAL A 102 -38.67 -29.35 44.46
C VAL A 102 -38.86 -28.75 43.09
N SER A 103 -39.90 -29.18 42.38
CA SER A 103 -40.16 -28.64 41.03
C SER A 103 -40.57 -27.16 41.08
N LEU A 104 -40.18 -26.42 40.04
CA LEU A 104 -40.45 -24.99 39.90
C LEU A 104 -41.95 -24.69 39.94
N GLU A 105 -42.78 -25.53 39.35
CA GLU A 105 -44.23 -25.41 39.35
C GLU A 105 -44.81 -25.45 40.80
N LYS A 106 -44.29 -26.33 41.66
CA LYS A 106 -44.74 -26.43 43.08
C LYS A 106 -44.31 -25.19 43.82
N VAL A 107 -43.10 -24.68 43.64
CA VAL A 107 -42.63 -23.48 44.33
C VAL A 107 -43.45 -22.27 43.93
N ILE A 108 -43.69 -22.05 42.63
CA ILE A 108 -44.50 -20.94 42.09
C ILE A 108 -45.97 -21.08 42.59
N SER A 109 -46.54 -22.27 42.53
CA SER A 109 -47.93 -22.52 43.03
C SER A 109 -48.05 -22.22 44.48
N GLN A 110 -47.09 -22.55 45.36
CA GLN A 110 -47.10 -22.24 46.74
C GLN A 110 -46.91 -20.76 47.03
N LEU A 111 -46.02 -20.05 46.33
CA LEU A 111 -45.80 -18.60 46.42
C LEU A 111 -47.07 -17.81 46.08
N ASN A 112 -47.81 -18.21 45.09
CA ASN A 112 -49.05 -17.55 44.67
C ASN A 112 -50.20 -17.73 45.68
N LYS A 113 -50.07 -18.58 46.73
CA LYS A 113 -51.07 -18.73 47.85
C LYS A 113 -50.83 -17.76 48.96
N PHE A 114 -49.68 -17.12 49.06
CA PHE A 114 -49.43 -16.14 50.11
C PHE A 114 -50.16 -14.81 49.87
N ASP A 115 -50.92 -14.32 50.80
CA ASP A 115 -51.69 -13.08 50.68
C ASP A 115 -50.80 -11.85 50.37
N CYS A 116 -49.53 -11.88 50.74
CA CYS A 116 -48.60 -10.77 50.51
C CYS A 116 -48.00 -10.77 49.07
N ILE A 117 -48.19 -11.83 48.30
CA ILE A 117 -47.66 -11.96 46.93
C ILE A 117 -48.77 -11.55 45.96
N ALA A 118 -48.38 -10.69 44.98
CA ALA A 118 -49.23 -10.31 43.87
C ALA A 118 -49.23 -11.34 42.76
N TYR A 119 -48.07 -11.83 42.44
CA TYR A 119 -47.82 -12.95 41.54
C TYR A 119 -46.40 -13.52 41.78
N ALA A 120 -46.20 -14.79 41.40
CA ALA A 120 -44.90 -15.44 41.26
C ALA A 120 -44.89 -16.21 39.94
N GLU A 121 -43.77 -16.14 39.25
CA GLU A 121 -43.56 -16.74 37.92
C GLU A 121 -42.10 -17.15 37.73
N PRO A 122 -41.76 -18.00 36.73
CA PRO A 122 -40.39 -18.36 36.43
C PRO A 122 -39.67 -17.19 35.79
N SER A 123 -38.34 -17.22 35.82
CA SER A 123 -37.50 -16.35 35.01
C SER A 123 -37.42 -16.90 33.57
N TYR A 124 -38.25 -16.38 32.69
CA TYR A 124 -38.28 -16.83 31.31
C TYR A 124 -37.00 -16.40 30.55
N ILE A 125 -36.44 -17.33 29.76
CA ILE A 125 -35.33 -17.09 28.85
C ILE A 125 -35.94 -16.71 27.49
N GLY A 126 -35.87 -15.43 27.17
CA GLY A 126 -36.25 -14.93 25.85
C GLY A 126 -35.32 -15.47 24.79
N LYS A 127 -35.83 -15.79 23.58
CA LYS A 127 -35.02 -15.99 22.38
C LYS A 127 -34.84 -14.63 21.72
N LEU A 128 -33.65 -14.38 21.23
CA LEU A 128 -33.50 -13.37 20.21
C LEU A 128 -34.36 -13.80 19.01
N LEU A 129 -35.22 -12.93 18.56
CA LEU A 129 -36.03 -13.14 17.35
C LEU A 129 -35.09 -12.86 16.17
N GLY A 130 -34.41 -13.89 15.63
CA GLY A 130 -33.46 -13.83 14.54
C GLY A 130 -33.61 -15.02 13.60
N ILE A 131 -33.13 -14.87 12.38
CA ILE A 131 -32.93 -16.00 11.46
C ILE A 131 -31.90 -16.92 12.10
N VAL A 132 -32.31 -18.12 12.47
CA VAL A 132 -31.46 -19.14 13.05
C VAL A 132 -31.33 -20.26 12.00
N PRO A 133 -30.13 -20.42 11.39
CA PRO A 133 -29.93 -21.52 10.44
C PRO A 133 -30.20 -22.89 11.04
N ASN A 134 -30.81 -23.77 10.24
CA ASN A 134 -30.99 -25.18 10.56
C ASN A 134 -29.90 -26.09 10.01
N ASP A 135 -28.82 -25.48 9.53
CA ASP A 135 -27.65 -26.13 8.93
C ASP A 135 -26.89 -26.88 10.02
N THR A 136 -26.43 -28.09 9.72
CA THR A 136 -25.94 -29.05 10.72
C THR A 136 -24.76 -28.53 11.54
N GLU A 137 -23.86 -27.73 10.94
CA GLU A 137 -22.70 -27.19 11.67
C GLU A 137 -23.07 -25.97 12.51
N TYR A 138 -24.12 -25.23 12.15
CA TYR A 138 -24.63 -24.15 13.00
C TYR A 138 -25.27 -24.71 14.28
N GLU A 139 -26.12 -25.75 14.13
CA GLU A 139 -26.75 -26.39 15.30
C GLU A 139 -25.72 -26.98 16.28
N LYS A 140 -24.56 -27.43 15.80
CA LYS A 140 -23.44 -27.91 16.64
C LYS A 140 -22.63 -26.77 17.28
N GLY A 141 -22.91 -25.51 16.95
CA GLY A 141 -22.15 -24.34 17.43
C GLY A 141 -20.80 -24.11 16.72
N ASN A 142 -20.58 -24.80 15.59
CA ASN A 142 -19.31 -24.73 14.83
C ASN A 142 -19.18 -23.51 13.93
N LEU A 143 -20.23 -22.70 13.75
CA LEU A 143 -20.25 -21.49 12.92
C LEU A 143 -20.25 -20.20 13.78
N TRP A 144 -19.42 -20.16 14.79
CA TRP A 144 -19.34 -19.05 15.75
C TRP A 144 -19.02 -17.69 15.10
N HIS A 145 -18.33 -17.70 13.95
CA HIS A 145 -18.00 -16.50 13.18
C HIS A 145 -19.24 -15.71 12.75
N LEU A 146 -20.36 -16.38 12.42
CA LEU A 146 -21.63 -15.71 12.08
C LEU A 146 -22.15 -14.85 13.22
N ASN A 147 -22.11 -15.36 14.46
CA ASN A 147 -22.52 -14.60 15.65
C ASN A 147 -21.54 -13.47 15.97
N THR A 148 -20.24 -13.72 15.86
CA THR A 148 -19.19 -12.74 16.17
C THR A 148 -19.26 -11.56 15.21
N CYS A 149 -19.38 -11.81 13.90
CA CYS A 149 -19.51 -10.75 12.89
C CYS A 149 -20.94 -10.19 12.77
N LYS A 150 -21.88 -10.57 13.68
CA LYS A 150 -23.28 -10.09 13.66
C LYS A 150 -24.03 -10.39 12.35
N VAL A 151 -23.69 -11.51 11.71
CA VAL A 151 -24.30 -11.91 10.44
C VAL A 151 -25.77 -12.30 10.62
N LEU A 152 -26.13 -13.00 11.69
CA LEU A 152 -27.51 -13.37 11.95
C LEU A 152 -28.42 -12.16 12.21
N ASP A 153 -27.91 -11.18 12.95
CA ASP A 153 -28.61 -9.92 13.17
C ASP A 153 -28.76 -9.12 11.85
N ALA A 154 -27.74 -9.22 10.98
CA ALA A 154 -27.72 -8.61 9.65
C ALA A 154 -28.76 -9.24 8.70
N TRP A 155 -28.95 -10.56 8.72
CA TRP A 155 -29.97 -11.26 7.92
C TRP A 155 -31.41 -10.86 8.26
N GLU A 156 -31.68 -10.35 9.46
CA GLU A 156 -32.99 -9.77 9.78
C GLU A 156 -33.25 -8.45 9.04
N VAL A 157 -32.17 -7.80 8.58
CA VAL A 157 -32.23 -6.54 7.84
C VAL A 157 -32.18 -6.76 6.33
N GLU A 158 -31.33 -7.70 5.88
CA GLU A 158 -31.11 -8.03 4.46
C GLU A 158 -30.61 -9.48 4.31
N GLU A 159 -31.36 -10.30 3.58
CA GLU A 159 -31.02 -11.71 3.32
C GLU A 159 -30.19 -11.90 2.03
N GLY A 160 -29.88 -10.83 1.32
CA GLY A 160 -29.18 -10.86 0.02
C GLY A 160 -30.08 -11.00 -1.20
N ASP A 161 -29.63 -10.46 -2.33
CA ASP A 161 -30.28 -10.56 -3.63
C ASP A 161 -29.56 -11.61 -4.50
N THR A 162 -30.32 -12.47 -5.18
CA THR A 162 -29.79 -13.50 -6.10
C THR A 162 -29.10 -12.91 -7.35
N ASN A 163 -29.29 -11.63 -7.64
CA ASN A 163 -28.59 -10.92 -8.71
C ASN A 163 -27.23 -10.37 -8.25
N VAL A 164 -26.94 -10.37 -6.95
CA VAL A 164 -25.62 -10.00 -6.42
C VAL A 164 -24.72 -11.24 -6.41
N VAL A 165 -23.63 -11.14 -7.14
CA VAL A 165 -22.69 -12.23 -7.38
C VAL A 165 -21.33 -11.92 -6.76
N VAL A 166 -20.81 -12.87 -5.98
CA VAL A 166 -19.42 -12.85 -5.49
C VAL A 166 -18.57 -13.77 -6.36
N ALA A 167 -17.61 -13.23 -7.08
CA ALA A 167 -16.63 -14.07 -7.77
C ALA A 167 -15.66 -14.69 -6.76
N ILE A 168 -15.45 -16.01 -6.86
CA ILE A 168 -14.44 -16.74 -6.07
C ILE A 168 -13.29 -17.07 -7.02
N VAL A 169 -12.26 -16.20 -7.01
CA VAL A 169 -11.04 -16.36 -7.82
C VAL A 169 -10.04 -17.17 -7.00
N ASP A 170 -9.97 -18.48 -7.26
CA ASP A 170 -9.24 -19.43 -6.41
C ASP A 170 -8.70 -20.65 -7.20
N GLY A 171 -8.21 -21.66 -6.53
CA GLY A 171 -7.66 -22.89 -7.10
C GLY A 171 -8.67 -23.87 -7.69
N GLY A 172 -9.91 -23.45 -7.89
CA GLY A 172 -11.04 -24.26 -8.35
C GLY A 172 -11.97 -24.69 -7.22
N ILE A 173 -13.22 -25.02 -7.56
CA ILE A 173 -14.31 -25.27 -6.61
C ILE A 173 -15.02 -26.56 -6.99
N ASP A 174 -15.44 -27.36 -6.03
CA ASP A 174 -16.33 -28.50 -6.30
C ASP A 174 -17.74 -27.99 -6.67
N ILE A 175 -17.97 -27.78 -7.97
CA ILE A 175 -19.24 -27.25 -8.51
C ILE A 175 -20.41 -28.25 -8.39
N LEU A 176 -20.17 -29.46 -7.92
CA LEU A 176 -21.21 -30.47 -7.68
C LEU A 176 -21.53 -30.65 -6.20
N GLN A 177 -20.82 -29.91 -5.33
CA GLN A 177 -21.02 -29.94 -3.88
C GLN A 177 -22.44 -29.47 -3.55
N LYS A 178 -23.17 -30.28 -2.74
CA LYS A 178 -24.63 -30.08 -2.49
C LYS A 178 -24.98 -28.74 -1.88
N ASP A 179 -24.09 -28.20 -1.04
CA ASP A 179 -24.25 -26.91 -0.36
C ASP A 179 -23.96 -25.72 -1.27
N LEU A 180 -23.40 -25.94 -2.47
CA LEU A 180 -22.98 -24.91 -3.41
C LEU A 180 -23.75 -24.91 -4.74
N ILE A 181 -24.16 -26.07 -5.23
CA ILE A 181 -24.69 -26.22 -6.61
C ILE A 181 -25.85 -25.27 -6.90
N ASN A 182 -26.74 -25.01 -5.94
CA ASN A 182 -27.86 -24.09 -6.08
C ASN A 182 -27.45 -22.61 -5.95
N LYS A 183 -26.20 -22.34 -5.55
CA LYS A 183 -25.66 -20.99 -5.28
C LYS A 183 -24.79 -20.45 -6.42
N ILE A 184 -24.48 -21.29 -7.42
CA ILE A 184 -23.72 -20.87 -8.61
C ILE A 184 -24.53 -19.81 -9.40
N ALA A 185 -23.86 -18.76 -9.83
CA ALA A 185 -24.37 -17.81 -10.81
C ALA A 185 -24.21 -18.44 -12.23
N TYR A 186 -25.22 -19.17 -12.66
CA TYR A 186 -25.20 -19.82 -13.98
C TYR A 186 -25.37 -18.79 -15.09
N ASN A 187 -24.50 -18.84 -16.11
CA ASN A 187 -24.65 -18.06 -17.35
C ASN A 187 -25.64 -18.77 -18.30
N PHE A 188 -26.91 -18.41 -18.24
CA PHE A 188 -27.95 -19.00 -19.08
C PHE A 188 -27.89 -18.52 -20.53
N ASP A 189 -27.17 -17.45 -20.83
CA ASP A 189 -27.01 -16.89 -22.17
C ASP A 189 -25.91 -17.63 -22.95
N ASP A 190 -25.01 -18.39 -22.24
CA ASP A 190 -23.99 -19.25 -22.85
C ASP A 190 -24.09 -20.71 -22.35
N PRO A 191 -25.13 -21.48 -22.82
CA PRO A 191 -25.32 -22.87 -22.40
C PRO A 191 -24.33 -23.80 -23.06
N ILE A 192 -23.99 -24.94 -22.38
CA ILE A 192 -23.00 -25.92 -22.87
C ILE A 192 -23.42 -26.56 -24.18
N ASN A 193 -22.90 -26.05 -25.32
CA ASN A 193 -23.22 -26.53 -26.68
C ASN A 193 -22.04 -26.44 -27.67
N GLY A 194 -20.84 -26.02 -27.21
CA GLY A 194 -19.61 -25.89 -27.99
C GLY A 194 -19.51 -24.57 -28.77
N LYS A 195 -20.29 -23.57 -28.38
CA LYS A 195 -20.27 -22.25 -29.01
C LYS A 195 -20.22 -21.19 -27.91
N ASP A 196 -19.72 -20.05 -28.25
CA ASP A 196 -19.82 -18.80 -27.50
C ASP A 196 -21.11 -18.11 -27.95
N ASP A 197 -22.21 -18.30 -27.18
CA ASP A 197 -23.55 -17.84 -27.60
C ASP A 197 -23.79 -16.37 -27.19
N ASP A 198 -23.11 -15.84 -26.17
CA ASP A 198 -23.22 -14.44 -25.73
C ASP A 198 -22.10 -13.54 -26.28
N GLY A 199 -21.09 -14.13 -26.94
CA GLY A 199 -20.04 -13.41 -27.66
C GLY A 199 -18.99 -12.76 -26.76
N ASP A 200 -18.81 -13.22 -25.52
CA ASP A 200 -17.88 -12.68 -24.56
C ASP A 200 -16.44 -13.22 -24.71
N GLY A 201 -16.25 -14.23 -25.60
CA GLY A 201 -14.94 -14.85 -25.88
C GLY A 201 -14.65 -16.13 -25.09
N TYR A 202 -15.58 -16.59 -24.25
CA TYR A 202 -15.44 -17.76 -23.40
C TYR A 202 -16.51 -18.81 -23.75
N ILE A 203 -16.15 -19.86 -24.50
CA ILE A 203 -17.08 -20.87 -25.01
C ILE A 203 -17.66 -21.72 -23.87
N ASP A 204 -18.99 -21.77 -23.77
CA ASP A 204 -19.72 -22.59 -22.78
C ASP A 204 -19.39 -22.23 -21.32
N ASN A 205 -19.18 -20.96 -20.97
CA ASN A 205 -18.82 -20.51 -19.59
C ASN A 205 -20.01 -20.59 -18.61
N TYR A 206 -20.95 -21.48 -18.88
CA TYR A 206 -22.21 -21.66 -18.14
C TYR A 206 -22.07 -21.74 -16.62
N ARG A 207 -20.96 -22.28 -16.07
CA ARG A 207 -20.72 -22.49 -14.64
C ARG A 207 -19.51 -21.74 -14.10
N GLY A 208 -19.01 -20.73 -14.83
CA GLY A 208 -17.75 -20.10 -14.57
C GLY A 208 -16.65 -20.59 -15.52
N TRP A 209 -15.40 -20.24 -15.25
CA TRP A 209 -14.28 -20.44 -16.18
C TRP A 209 -12.98 -20.87 -15.48
N ASP A 210 -12.17 -21.68 -16.18
CA ASP A 210 -10.79 -21.97 -15.82
C ASP A 210 -9.84 -21.07 -16.63
N MET A 211 -9.37 -19.99 -15.99
CA MET A 211 -8.43 -19.05 -16.61
C MET A 211 -7.05 -19.67 -16.84
N ALA A 212 -6.64 -20.61 -15.99
CA ALA A 212 -5.30 -21.21 -16.06
C ALA A 212 -5.16 -22.25 -17.17
N ASN A 213 -6.24 -22.97 -17.52
CA ASN A 213 -6.29 -23.96 -18.58
C ASN A 213 -7.08 -23.47 -19.81
N ASN A 214 -7.74 -22.31 -19.70
CA ASN A 214 -8.56 -21.71 -20.74
C ASN A 214 -9.69 -22.64 -21.23
N ASP A 215 -10.50 -23.12 -20.27
CA ASP A 215 -11.67 -23.97 -20.56
C ASP A 215 -12.84 -23.71 -19.59
N ASN A 216 -13.99 -24.32 -19.86
CA ASN A 216 -15.23 -24.14 -19.11
C ASN A 216 -15.36 -25.02 -17.86
N ASN A 217 -14.27 -25.53 -17.31
CA ASN A 217 -14.25 -26.40 -16.15
C ASN A 217 -13.57 -25.76 -14.92
N PRO A 218 -14.27 -24.95 -14.14
CA PRO A 218 -13.71 -24.31 -12.94
C PRO A 218 -13.58 -25.29 -11.75
N SER A 219 -13.69 -26.60 -11.98
CA SER A 219 -13.65 -27.60 -10.91
C SER A 219 -12.27 -27.71 -10.30
N SER A 220 -12.24 -27.91 -8.98
CA SER A 220 -11.02 -28.17 -8.24
C SER A 220 -10.35 -29.48 -8.68
N SER A 221 -9.04 -29.45 -8.94
CA SER A 221 -8.27 -30.63 -9.37
C SER A 221 -7.15 -31.04 -8.40
N ALA A 222 -6.54 -30.12 -7.67
CA ALA A 222 -5.42 -30.38 -6.78
C ALA A 222 -5.56 -29.77 -5.37
N THR A 223 -6.50 -28.87 -5.19
CA THR A 223 -6.74 -28.18 -3.91
C THR A 223 -8.23 -28.09 -3.63
N GLU A 224 -8.61 -28.19 -2.36
CA GLU A 224 -10.00 -27.98 -1.92
C GLU A 224 -10.22 -26.54 -1.43
N HIS A 225 -9.21 -25.69 -1.50
CA HIS A 225 -9.18 -24.35 -0.90
C HIS A 225 -10.33 -23.47 -1.42
N GLY A 226 -10.54 -23.39 -2.73
CA GLY A 226 -11.65 -22.60 -3.31
C GLY A 226 -13.02 -23.09 -2.87
N THR A 227 -13.20 -24.40 -2.62
CA THR A 227 -14.45 -24.97 -2.10
C THR A 227 -14.70 -24.49 -0.65
N TYR A 228 -13.63 -24.44 0.18
CA TYR A 228 -13.76 -23.88 1.55
C TYR A 228 -14.18 -22.41 1.51
N VAL A 229 -13.52 -21.62 0.66
CA VAL A 229 -13.78 -20.18 0.47
C VAL A 229 -15.21 -19.94 -0.01
N ALA A 230 -15.66 -20.70 -1.03
CA ALA A 230 -17.03 -20.61 -1.54
C ALA A 230 -18.07 -20.99 -0.48
N GLY A 231 -17.77 -21.98 0.36
CA GLY A 231 -18.65 -22.41 1.45
C GLY A 231 -18.84 -21.32 2.52
N ILE A 232 -17.76 -20.63 2.91
CA ILE A 232 -17.84 -19.54 3.87
C ILE A 232 -18.68 -18.38 3.33
N THR A 233 -18.49 -18.03 2.06
CA THR A 233 -19.20 -16.92 1.43
C THR A 233 -20.67 -17.27 1.14
N SER A 234 -20.93 -18.46 0.55
CA SER A 234 -22.15 -18.71 -0.24
C SER A 234 -22.79 -20.08 -0.03
N ALA A 235 -22.38 -20.89 0.96
CA ALA A 235 -23.11 -22.13 1.24
C ALA A 235 -24.61 -21.87 1.41
N GLU A 236 -25.45 -22.84 0.95
CA GLU A 236 -26.90 -22.72 1.04
C GLU A 236 -27.35 -22.72 2.51
N VAL A 237 -28.18 -21.76 2.88
CA VAL A 237 -28.63 -21.57 4.26
C VAL A 237 -30.00 -22.19 4.44
N ASN A 238 -30.28 -22.84 5.60
CA ASN A 238 -31.55 -23.47 5.93
C ASN A 238 -31.89 -24.72 5.08
N ASN A 239 -30.90 -25.53 4.73
CA ASN A 239 -31.06 -26.76 3.96
C ASN A 239 -30.86 -28.05 4.76
N GLU A 240 -30.71 -27.98 6.09
CA GLU A 240 -30.47 -29.09 7.02
C GLU A 240 -29.12 -29.83 6.77
N PHE A 241 -28.22 -29.20 6.05
CA PHE A 241 -26.93 -29.79 5.64
C PHE A 241 -25.80 -28.79 5.76
N GLY A 242 -24.57 -29.26 5.98
CA GLY A 242 -23.35 -28.49 5.84
C GLY A 242 -23.25 -27.26 6.70
N THR A 243 -22.95 -26.14 6.07
CA THR A 243 -22.67 -24.83 6.68
C THR A 243 -23.59 -23.75 6.13
N ALA A 244 -23.67 -22.60 6.81
CA ALA A 244 -24.43 -21.45 6.35
C ALA A 244 -23.46 -20.38 5.82
N GLY A 245 -23.54 -20.05 4.54
CA GLY A 245 -22.74 -19.00 3.88
C GLY A 245 -23.18 -17.61 4.28
N VAL A 246 -22.21 -16.70 4.50
CA VAL A 246 -22.45 -15.34 5.01
C VAL A 246 -23.38 -14.51 4.11
N GLY A 247 -23.26 -14.68 2.78
CA GLY A 247 -24.05 -13.94 1.77
C GLY A 247 -25.51 -14.39 1.64
N TYR A 248 -25.92 -15.43 2.37
CA TYR A 248 -27.27 -16.01 2.41
C TYR A 248 -27.87 -16.28 1.01
N LYS A 249 -28.68 -15.37 0.44
CA LYS A 249 -29.34 -15.55 -0.87
C LYS A 249 -28.45 -15.16 -2.04
N THR A 250 -27.36 -14.44 -1.83
CA THR A 250 -26.46 -14.04 -2.92
C THR A 250 -25.86 -15.26 -3.64
N LYS A 251 -25.41 -15.06 -4.86
CA LYS A 251 -24.81 -16.12 -5.69
C LYS A 251 -23.29 -15.99 -5.73
N PHE A 252 -22.59 -17.04 -6.20
CA PHE A 252 -21.17 -16.91 -6.50
C PHE A 252 -20.84 -17.41 -7.91
N LEU A 253 -19.76 -16.85 -8.50
CA LEU A 253 -19.18 -17.27 -9.77
C LEU A 253 -17.87 -18.01 -9.52
N PRO A 254 -17.73 -19.32 -9.88
CA PRO A 254 -16.48 -20.05 -9.76
C PRO A 254 -15.47 -19.62 -10.82
N ILE A 255 -14.27 -19.23 -10.42
CA ILE A 255 -13.18 -18.86 -11.33
C ILE A 255 -11.91 -19.57 -10.88
N LYS A 256 -11.45 -20.53 -11.70
CA LYS A 256 -10.24 -21.29 -11.40
C LYS A 256 -9.03 -20.60 -12.00
N VAL A 257 -7.99 -20.39 -11.17
CA VAL A 257 -6.76 -19.69 -11.55
C VAL A 257 -5.48 -20.48 -11.25
N CYS A 258 -5.63 -21.76 -10.92
CA CYS A 258 -4.54 -22.75 -10.81
C CYS A 258 -4.60 -23.71 -11.99
N ARG A 259 -3.45 -24.08 -12.54
CA ARG A 259 -3.37 -25.15 -13.54
C ARG A 259 -3.78 -26.49 -12.93
N ASP A 260 -4.26 -27.39 -13.78
CA ASP A 260 -4.61 -28.75 -13.36
C ASP A 260 -3.44 -29.44 -12.68
N GLY A 261 -3.71 -30.01 -11.51
CA GLY A 261 -2.70 -30.68 -10.69
C GLY A 261 -1.77 -29.75 -9.92
N ALA A 262 -1.87 -28.43 -10.07
CA ALA A 262 -1.09 -27.44 -9.32
C ALA A 262 -1.87 -26.85 -8.14
N GLN A 263 -1.14 -26.31 -7.17
CA GLN A 263 -1.68 -25.58 -6.01
C GLN A 263 -1.24 -24.11 -6.00
N THR A 264 -0.59 -23.63 -7.06
CA THR A 264 -0.08 -22.28 -7.21
C THR A 264 -0.97 -21.47 -8.15
N ILE A 265 -1.26 -20.24 -7.77
CA ILE A 265 -2.00 -19.28 -8.60
C ILE A 265 -1.11 -18.86 -9.79
N SER A 266 -1.61 -19.03 -11.01
CA SER A 266 -0.90 -18.65 -12.23
C SER A 266 -1.63 -17.59 -13.07
N SER A 267 -2.93 -17.42 -12.88
CA SER A 267 -3.78 -16.51 -13.67
C SER A 267 -4.74 -15.71 -12.77
N GLY A 268 -4.24 -15.27 -11.61
CA GLY A 268 -5.06 -14.60 -10.60
C GLY A 268 -5.61 -13.25 -11.07
N TYR A 269 -4.77 -12.43 -11.70
CA TYR A 269 -5.18 -11.11 -12.20
C TYR A 269 -6.11 -11.22 -13.41
N GLU A 270 -5.89 -12.17 -14.30
CA GLU A 270 -6.82 -12.49 -15.40
C GLU A 270 -8.17 -12.94 -14.86
N GLY A 271 -8.19 -13.67 -13.74
CA GLY A 271 -9.42 -14.04 -13.03
C GLY A 271 -10.18 -12.84 -12.46
N ILE A 272 -9.47 -11.83 -11.96
CA ILE A 272 -10.10 -10.57 -11.50
C ILE A 272 -10.77 -9.83 -12.69
N VAL A 273 -10.08 -9.72 -13.82
CA VAL A 273 -10.64 -9.08 -15.03
C VAL A 273 -11.86 -9.83 -15.53
N TYR A 274 -11.79 -11.16 -15.62
CA TYR A 274 -12.93 -11.98 -16.02
C TYR A 274 -14.13 -11.76 -15.07
N ALA A 275 -13.92 -11.83 -13.75
CA ALA A 275 -14.97 -11.59 -12.76
C ALA A 275 -15.64 -10.22 -12.92
N ALA A 276 -14.82 -9.17 -13.11
CA ALA A 276 -15.31 -7.82 -13.29
C ALA A 276 -16.13 -7.65 -14.58
N ASN A 277 -15.66 -8.25 -15.70
CA ASN A 277 -16.36 -8.23 -16.99
C ASN A 277 -17.67 -9.03 -16.96
N GLN A 278 -17.75 -10.11 -16.16
CA GLN A 278 -18.98 -10.87 -15.91
C GLN A 278 -19.97 -10.12 -14.98
N GLY A 279 -19.62 -8.90 -14.56
CA GLY A 279 -20.49 -8.05 -13.73
C GLY A 279 -20.61 -8.50 -12.28
N CYS A 280 -19.64 -9.24 -11.74
CA CYS A 280 -19.60 -9.58 -10.33
C CYS A 280 -19.37 -8.31 -9.48
N GLN A 281 -20.20 -8.09 -8.47
CA GLN A 281 -20.12 -6.90 -7.61
C GLN A 281 -19.01 -7.00 -6.55
N VAL A 282 -18.63 -8.21 -6.17
CA VAL A 282 -17.56 -8.49 -5.22
C VAL A 282 -16.65 -9.57 -5.80
N ILE A 283 -15.35 -9.40 -5.65
CA ILE A 283 -14.32 -10.34 -6.14
C ILE A 283 -13.47 -10.77 -4.96
N ASN A 284 -13.58 -12.03 -4.54
CA ASN A 284 -12.81 -12.59 -3.45
C ASN A 284 -11.50 -13.19 -3.95
N CYS A 285 -10.37 -12.69 -3.43
CA CYS A 285 -9.01 -13.13 -3.69
C CYS A 285 -8.38 -13.67 -2.40
N SER A 286 -8.57 -14.97 -2.13
CA SER A 286 -7.98 -15.64 -0.96
C SER A 286 -6.55 -16.12 -1.22
N TRP A 287 -5.76 -15.36 -1.97
CA TRP A 287 -4.39 -15.65 -2.41
C TRP A 287 -3.58 -14.36 -2.53
N GLY A 288 -2.27 -14.52 -2.73
CA GLY A 288 -1.37 -13.40 -3.01
C GLY A 288 0.11 -13.79 -2.86
N ASP A 289 1.00 -12.82 -3.05
CA ASP A 289 2.43 -12.90 -2.77
C ASP A 289 3.03 -11.55 -2.34
N GLU A 290 4.35 -11.51 -2.09
CA GLU A 290 5.04 -10.32 -1.59
C GLU A 290 5.41 -9.31 -2.69
N SER A 291 5.17 -9.65 -3.96
CA SER A 291 5.59 -8.85 -5.12
C SER A 291 4.45 -8.00 -5.68
N GLY A 292 4.49 -6.70 -5.46
CA GLY A 292 3.59 -5.74 -6.10
C GLY A 292 4.05 -5.36 -7.51
N SER A 293 3.10 -4.97 -8.39
CA SER A 293 3.39 -4.49 -9.74
C SER A 293 2.40 -3.42 -10.19
N LYS A 294 2.80 -2.55 -11.11
CA LYS A 294 1.87 -1.61 -11.76
C LYS A 294 0.75 -2.33 -12.51
N TYR A 295 1.09 -3.45 -13.18
CA TYR A 295 0.11 -4.32 -13.83
C TYR A 295 -1.00 -4.77 -12.88
N GLY A 296 -0.64 -5.24 -11.67
CA GLY A 296 -1.63 -5.65 -10.67
C GLY A 296 -2.48 -4.48 -10.16
N GLN A 297 -1.89 -3.30 -9.96
CA GLN A 297 -2.63 -2.09 -9.59
C GLN A 297 -3.61 -1.68 -10.69
N ASP A 298 -3.19 -1.63 -11.96
CA ASP A 298 -4.06 -1.27 -13.09
C ASP A 298 -5.27 -2.23 -13.19
N ILE A 299 -5.06 -3.53 -12.95
CA ILE A 299 -6.14 -4.53 -12.94
C ILE A 299 -7.16 -4.27 -11.83
N VAL A 300 -6.68 -3.96 -10.63
CA VAL A 300 -7.56 -3.64 -9.50
C VAL A 300 -8.34 -2.36 -9.76
N ASP A 301 -7.68 -1.32 -10.27
CA ASP A 301 -8.32 -0.05 -10.62
C ASP A 301 -9.37 -0.24 -11.72
N TYR A 302 -9.08 -1.07 -12.73
CA TYR A 302 -10.05 -1.46 -13.75
C TYR A 302 -11.29 -2.13 -13.13
N ALA A 303 -11.11 -3.11 -12.26
CA ALA A 303 -12.22 -3.79 -11.60
C ALA A 303 -13.06 -2.81 -10.76
N THR A 304 -12.39 -1.94 -10.00
CA THR A 304 -13.06 -1.01 -9.07
C THR A 304 -13.75 0.14 -9.80
N PHE A 305 -13.08 0.82 -10.75
CA PHE A 305 -13.58 2.05 -11.34
C PHE A 305 -14.32 1.83 -12.68
N ASN A 306 -13.86 0.90 -13.52
CA ASN A 306 -14.50 0.65 -14.79
C ASN A 306 -15.71 -0.29 -14.66
N CYS A 307 -15.59 -1.31 -13.77
CA CYS A 307 -16.61 -2.35 -13.63
C CYS A 307 -17.44 -2.22 -12.34
N ASN A 308 -17.05 -1.33 -11.41
CA ASN A 308 -17.69 -1.15 -10.10
C ASN A 308 -17.74 -2.44 -9.26
N SER A 309 -16.65 -3.22 -9.28
CA SER A 309 -16.46 -4.48 -8.55
C SER A 309 -15.50 -4.26 -7.38
N LEU A 310 -15.92 -4.62 -6.16
CA LEU A 310 -15.06 -4.54 -4.96
C LEU A 310 -14.13 -5.75 -4.91
N VAL A 311 -12.83 -5.52 -4.96
CA VAL A 311 -11.82 -6.56 -4.73
C VAL A 311 -11.55 -6.70 -3.23
N VAL A 312 -11.75 -7.91 -2.70
CA VAL A 312 -11.54 -8.27 -1.29
C VAL A 312 -10.40 -9.29 -1.23
N ALA A 313 -9.33 -9.01 -0.53
CA ALA A 313 -8.15 -9.88 -0.54
C ALA A 313 -7.59 -10.19 0.85
N ALA A 314 -7.04 -11.40 0.98
CA ALA A 314 -6.40 -11.88 2.20
C ALA A 314 -5.06 -11.18 2.45
N ALA A 315 -4.83 -10.62 3.64
CA ALA A 315 -3.63 -9.85 3.99
C ALA A 315 -2.34 -10.68 4.08
N GLY A 316 -2.45 -12.01 4.16
CA GLY A 316 -1.33 -12.94 4.26
C GLY A 316 -1.19 -13.62 5.64
N ASN A 317 -0.31 -14.63 5.73
CA ASN A 317 -0.33 -15.62 6.81
C ASN A 317 1.01 -15.80 7.54
N SER A 318 1.96 -14.88 7.42
CA SER A 318 3.33 -15.00 7.95
C SER A 318 3.53 -14.42 9.36
N ALA A 319 2.48 -13.90 10.01
CA ALA A 319 2.55 -13.22 11.33
C ALA A 319 3.57 -12.06 11.36
N ALA A 320 3.75 -11.36 10.25
CA ALA A 320 4.75 -10.32 10.07
C ALA A 320 4.13 -8.97 9.66
N LYS A 321 4.87 -7.89 9.91
CA LYS A 321 4.56 -6.57 9.33
C LYS A 321 5.12 -6.55 7.91
N ALA A 322 4.36 -7.08 6.94
CA ALA A 322 4.76 -7.23 5.56
C ALA A 322 3.59 -6.93 4.62
N LEU A 323 3.90 -6.47 3.41
CA LEU A 323 2.91 -6.24 2.34
C LEU A 323 2.63 -7.56 1.62
N TYR A 324 1.41 -7.72 1.15
CA TYR A 324 0.97 -8.90 0.41
C TYR A 324 -0.03 -8.48 -0.68
N TYR A 325 0.23 -8.85 -1.92
CA TYR A 325 -0.56 -8.42 -3.07
C TYR A 325 -1.43 -9.56 -3.60
N PRO A 326 -2.70 -9.26 -3.98
CA PRO A 326 -3.27 -7.94 -4.25
C PRO A 326 -3.75 -7.15 -3.02
N ALA A 327 -3.74 -7.69 -1.80
CA ALA A 327 -4.31 -7.05 -0.61
C ALA A 327 -3.73 -5.65 -0.30
N SER A 328 -2.46 -5.39 -0.64
CA SER A 328 -1.80 -4.11 -0.38
C SER A 328 -1.84 -3.12 -1.56
N TYR A 329 -2.60 -3.41 -2.63
CA TYR A 329 -2.89 -2.40 -3.66
C TYR A 329 -3.92 -1.40 -3.16
N SER A 330 -3.84 -0.17 -3.67
CA SER A 330 -4.92 0.81 -3.50
C SER A 330 -6.23 0.25 -4.07
N ASN A 331 -7.36 0.63 -3.46
CA ASN A 331 -8.71 0.21 -3.87
C ASN A 331 -9.00 -1.30 -3.71
N VAL A 332 -8.17 -2.06 -3.02
CA VAL A 332 -8.47 -3.41 -2.52
C VAL A 332 -8.88 -3.31 -1.06
N LEU A 333 -9.90 -4.05 -0.65
CA LEU A 333 -10.22 -4.21 0.76
C LEU A 333 -9.36 -5.35 1.33
N SER A 334 -8.37 -4.99 2.13
CA SER A 334 -7.39 -5.90 2.73
C SER A 334 -7.88 -6.49 4.04
N ILE A 335 -7.88 -7.83 4.16
CA ILE A 335 -8.52 -8.54 5.27
C ILE A 335 -7.50 -9.23 6.16
N GLY A 336 -7.39 -8.74 7.40
CA GLY A 336 -6.66 -9.39 8.49
C GLY A 336 -7.47 -10.51 9.16
N GLY A 337 -6.78 -11.29 10.00
CA GLY A 337 -7.36 -12.48 10.64
C GLY A 337 -7.44 -12.41 12.16
N THR A 338 -8.60 -12.76 12.75
CA THR A 338 -8.79 -12.92 14.19
C THR A 338 -9.13 -14.37 14.58
N VAL A 339 -9.07 -14.65 15.87
CA VAL A 339 -9.56 -15.89 16.48
C VAL A 339 -10.68 -15.58 17.46
N ILE A 340 -11.25 -16.64 18.07
CA ILE A 340 -12.31 -16.49 19.07
C ILE A 340 -11.89 -15.53 20.19
N GLY A 341 -12.76 -14.60 20.55
CA GLY A 341 -12.47 -13.53 21.53
C GLY A 341 -11.77 -12.31 20.95
N ASP A 342 -11.76 -12.16 19.61
CA ASP A 342 -11.25 -11.00 18.87
C ASP A 342 -9.73 -10.74 19.02
N TYR A 343 -8.95 -11.75 19.39
CA TYR A 343 -7.49 -11.67 19.34
C TYR A 343 -6.99 -11.85 17.90
N VAL A 344 -5.90 -11.16 17.53
CA VAL A 344 -5.23 -11.38 16.25
C VAL A 344 -4.79 -12.83 16.15
N TRP A 345 -5.07 -13.45 15.00
CA TRP A 345 -4.60 -14.81 14.75
C TRP A 345 -3.07 -14.88 14.67
N ALA A 346 -2.46 -15.61 15.63
CA ALA A 346 -1.03 -15.87 15.68
C ALA A 346 -0.78 -17.24 16.31
N ASP A 347 -0.51 -18.28 15.51
CA ASP A 347 -0.20 -19.63 15.99
C ASP A 347 1.29 -19.77 16.37
N SER A 348 2.17 -18.99 15.71
CA SER A 348 3.62 -18.94 15.91
C SER A 348 4.19 -17.65 15.34
N GLN A 349 5.49 -17.43 15.47
CA GLN A 349 6.18 -16.28 14.87
C GLN A 349 6.18 -16.29 13.33
N GLN A 350 5.86 -17.42 12.69
CA GLN A 350 5.87 -17.59 11.23
C GLN A 350 4.50 -17.98 10.67
N LYS A 351 3.47 -18.06 11.51
CA LYS A 351 2.12 -18.42 11.10
C LYS A 351 1.08 -17.65 11.89
N GLY A 352 0.40 -16.77 11.25
CA GLY A 352 -0.61 -15.88 11.79
C GLY A 352 -0.97 -14.81 10.77
N SER A 353 -1.95 -13.96 11.09
CA SER A 353 -2.30 -12.83 10.25
C SER A 353 -1.12 -11.90 10.04
N GLN A 354 -0.87 -11.48 8.79
CA GLN A 354 -0.07 -10.28 8.56
C GLN A 354 -0.80 -9.07 9.09
N TYR A 355 -0.02 -8.05 9.44
CA TYR A 355 -0.49 -6.78 9.98
C TYR A 355 0.37 -5.64 9.41
N ASN A 356 -0.27 -4.58 8.92
CA ASN A 356 0.38 -3.40 8.36
C ASN A 356 -0.67 -2.29 8.14
N HIS A 357 -0.25 -1.10 7.71
CA HIS A 357 -1.15 0.03 7.49
C HIS A 357 -2.12 -0.13 6.30
N TYR A 358 -1.94 -1.15 5.47
CA TYR A 358 -2.84 -1.45 4.34
C TYR A 358 -3.95 -2.43 4.72
N VAL A 359 -3.92 -3.03 5.91
CA VAL A 359 -5.06 -3.83 6.41
C VAL A 359 -6.21 -2.87 6.70
N ASP A 360 -7.36 -3.07 6.04
CA ASP A 360 -8.55 -2.24 6.22
C ASP A 360 -9.45 -2.73 7.34
N VAL A 361 -9.70 -4.04 7.39
CA VAL A 361 -10.57 -4.68 8.37
C VAL A 361 -10.08 -6.08 8.71
N CYS A 362 -10.57 -6.63 9.82
CA CYS A 362 -10.30 -7.99 10.24
C CYS A 362 -11.58 -8.84 10.31
N ALA A 363 -11.43 -10.16 10.17
CA ALA A 363 -12.51 -11.13 10.39
C ALA A 363 -11.96 -12.45 10.95
N PRO A 364 -12.80 -13.36 11.51
CA PRO A 364 -12.38 -14.66 11.98
C PRO A 364 -11.61 -15.47 10.92
N ALA A 365 -10.43 -16.00 11.31
CA ALA A 365 -9.52 -16.72 10.43
C ALA A 365 -9.42 -18.22 10.71
N LYS A 366 -9.95 -18.71 11.89
CA LYS A 366 -9.65 -20.03 12.37
C LYS A 366 -10.70 -20.53 13.36
N GLY A 367 -10.88 -21.85 13.42
CA GLY A 367 -11.65 -22.50 14.51
C GLY A 367 -13.15 -22.60 14.26
N TYR A 368 -13.60 -22.45 13.03
CA TYR A 368 -14.97 -22.72 12.58
C TYR A 368 -14.96 -23.74 11.43
N TYR A 369 -16.12 -24.07 10.87
CA TYR A 369 -16.25 -25.11 9.86
C TYR A 369 -16.64 -24.50 8.51
N SER A 370 -16.21 -25.17 7.44
CA SER A 370 -16.66 -24.95 6.06
C SER A 370 -16.86 -26.29 5.35
N ILE A 371 -17.42 -26.21 4.14
CA ILE A 371 -17.60 -27.38 3.27
C ILE A 371 -16.33 -27.66 2.50
N ALA A 372 -16.16 -28.91 2.09
CA ALA A 372 -15.04 -29.42 1.31
C ALA A 372 -15.56 -30.24 0.12
N ASN A 373 -14.66 -30.68 -0.75
CA ASN A 373 -15.01 -31.51 -1.90
C ASN A 373 -15.74 -32.81 -1.50
N ASN A 374 -16.59 -33.30 -2.38
CA ASN A 374 -17.37 -34.53 -2.22
C ASN A 374 -18.32 -34.51 -1.00
N ASP A 375 -19.06 -33.43 -0.84
CA ASP A 375 -20.06 -33.22 0.22
C ASP A 375 -19.52 -33.34 1.66
N LYS A 376 -18.22 -33.15 1.85
CA LYS A 376 -17.60 -33.14 3.18
C LYS A 376 -17.73 -31.78 3.86
N VAL A 377 -17.63 -31.83 5.17
CA VAL A 377 -17.50 -30.66 6.05
C VAL A 377 -16.20 -30.76 6.82
N ILE A 378 -15.47 -29.67 6.94
CA ILE A 378 -14.13 -29.65 7.55
C ILE A 378 -13.96 -28.46 8.49
N ALA A 379 -13.22 -28.68 9.59
CA ALA A 379 -12.83 -27.61 10.50
C ALA A 379 -11.68 -26.79 9.94
N MET A 380 -11.79 -25.46 9.92
CA MET A 380 -10.73 -24.51 9.57
C MET A 380 -9.71 -24.40 10.71
N SER A 381 -9.16 -25.53 11.15
CA SER A 381 -8.25 -25.62 12.29
C SER A 381 -6.86 -25.08 12.00
N GLY A 382 -6.46 -25.10 10.73
CA GLY A 382 -5.16 -24.57 10.27
C GLY A 382 -5.03 -23.06 10.30
N GLY A 383 -6.15 -22.33 10.22
CA GLY A 383 -6.22 -20.87 10.14
C GLY A 383 -5.71 -20.32 8.82
N GLY A 384 -6.15 -19.13 8.48
CA GLY A 384 -5.73 -18.37 7.29
C GLY A 384 -6.57 -17.12 7.07
N THR A 385 -5.95 -15.99 6.71
CA THR A 385 -6.65 -14.80 6.23
C THR A 385 -7.46 -15.10 4.97
N SER A 386 -7.11 -16.16 4.24
CA SER A 386 -7.91 -16.75 3.16
C SER A 386 -9.33 -17.17 3.58
N PHE A 387 -9.56 -17.38 4.87
CA PHE A 387 -10.89 -17.71 5.42
C PHE A 387 -11.58 -16.49 6.00
N SER A 388 -10.84 -15.43 6.32
CA SER A 388 -11.37 -14.13 6.73
C SER A 388 -11.97 -13.34 5.55
N ALA A 389 -11.28 -13.34 4.42
CA ALA A 389 -11.70 -12.63 3.20
C ALA A 389 -13.11 -13.03 2.72
N PRO A 390 -13.49 -14.31 2.64
CA PRO A 390 -14.83 -14.72 2.20
C PRO A 390 -15.95 -14.33 3.17
N ILE A 391 -15.68 -14.19 4.48
CA ILE A 391 -16.66 -13.63 5.43
C ILE A 391 -16.99 -12.19 5.04
N VAL A 392 -15.96 -11.38 4.78
CA VAL A 392 -16.11 -9.98 4.39
C VAL A 392 -16.76 -9.85 3.02
N SER A 393 -16.40 -10.72 2.08
CA SER A 393 -17.03 -10.75 0.73
C SER A 393 -18.52 -11.05 0.81
N GLY A 394 -18.94 -11.97 1.68
CA GLY A 394 -20.36 -12.23 1.93
C GLY A 394 -21.10 -11.04 2.55
N ILE A 395 -20.48 -10.34 3.50
CA ILE A 395 -21.06 -9.12 4.11
C ILE A 395 -21.14 -8.00 3.05
N ALA A 396 -20.10 -7.83 2.22
CA ALA A 396 -20.10 -6.87 1.11
C ALA A 396 -21.25 -7.12 0.12
N ALA A 397 -21.55 -8.39 -0.16
CA ALA A 397 -22.66 -8.77 -1.01
C ALA A 397 -24.03 -8.44 -0.37
N LEU A 398 -24.20 -8.62 0.95
CA LEU A 398 -25.39 -8.16 1.67
C LEU A 398 -25.55 -6.64 1.62
N ILE A 399 -24.45 -5.88 1.77
CA ILE A 399 -24.45 -4.42 1.64
C ILE A 399 -24.89 -4.01 0.24
N LYS A 400 -24.33 -4.64 -0.81
CA LYS A 400 -24.69 -4.37 -2.20
C LYS A 400 -26.15 -4.69 -2.48
N SER A 401 -26.69 -5.75 -1.89
CA SER A 401 -28.12 -6.12 -2.00
C SER A 401 -29.01 -5.05 -1.40
N LYS A 402 -28.67 -4.51 -0.25
CA LYS A 402 -29.42 -3.47 0.44
C LYS A 402 -29.25 -2.08 -0.20
N TYR A 403 -28.05 -1.76 -0.66
CA TYR A 403 -27.69 -0.47 -1.24
C TYR A 403 -27.20 -0.65 -2.69
N PRO A 404 -28.09 -0.98 -3.65
CA PRO A 404 -27.70 -1.33 -5.02
C PRO A 404 -26.98 -0.18 -5.75
N ASP A 405 -27.19 1.06 -5.35
CA ASP A 405 -26.58 2.25 -5.96
C ASP A 405 -25.17 2.55 -5.40
N TYR A 406 -24.75 1.89 -4.32
CA TYR A 406 -23.42 2.11 -3.78
C TYR A 406 -22.34 1.58 -4.72
N SER A 407 -21.31 2.40 -4.91
CA SER A 407 -20.10 2.00 -5.63
C SER A 407 -19.30 0.97 -4.84
N ALA A 408 -18.39 0.25 -5.53
CA ALA A 408 -17.45 -0.66 -4.91
C ALA A 408 -16.67 0.00 -3.75
N VAL A 409 -16.21 1.23 -3.95
CA VAL A 409 -15.52 2.01 -2.92
C VAL A 409 -16.43 2.28 -1.71
N GLN A 410 -17.67 2.72 -1.94
CA GLN A 410 -18.62 3.01 -0.85
C GLN A 410 -18.96 1.76 -0.02
N ILE A 411 -19.04 0.58 -0.65
CA ILE A 411 -19.25 -0.69 0.07
C ILE A 411 -18.03 -0.99 0.97
N GLY A 412 -16.81 -0.86 0.45
CA GLY A 412 -15.58 -1.03 1.22
C GLY A 412 -15.49 -0.05 2.39
N GLU A 413 -15.80 1.22 2.15
CA GLU A 413 -15.80 2.26 3.17
C GLU A 413 -16.84 2.02 4.27
N LEU A 414 -18.04 1.55 3.90
CA LEU A 414 -19.08 1.24 4.89
C LEU A 414 -18.65 0.07 5.80
N LEU A 415 -18.00 -0.96 5.24
CA LEU A 415 -17.40 -2.04 6.03
C LEU A 415 -16.37 -1.49 7.01
N ARG A 416 -15.49 -0.59 6.55
CA ARG A 416 -14.40 -0.02 7.34
C ARG A 416 -14.90 0.83 8.51
N VAL A 417 -15.83 1.76 8.29
CA VAL A 417 -16.29 2.70 9.33
C VAL A 417 -17.27 2.07 10.34
N THR A 418 -17.70 0.82 10.13
CA THR A 418 -18.68 0.13 11.01
C THR A 418 -18.07 -1.04 11.78
N CYS A 419 -16.76 -1.17 11.81
CA CYS A 419 -16.06 -2.19 12.56
C CYS A 419 -16.23 -2.08 14.08
N ASP A 420 -16.03 -3.20 14.76
CA ASP A 420 -15.82 -3.23 16.20
C ASP A 420 -14.32 -3.12 16.51
N ASN A 421 -13.96 -2.29 17.48
CA ASN A 421 -12.57 -2.01 17.84
C ASN A 421 -11.84 -3.26 18.34
N LEU A 422 -10.62 -3.49 17.84
CA LEU A 422 -9.74 -4.60 18.24
C LEU A 422 -8.55 -4.18 19.12
N TYR A 423 -8.22 -2.89 19.15
CA TYR A 423 -6.96 -2.40 19.73
C TYR A 423 -6.88 -2.52 21.24
N GLU A 424 -8.00 -2.46 21.96
CA GLU A 424 -8.02 -2.66 23.42
C GLU A 424 -7.57 -4.07 23.83
N LEU A 425 -7.96 -5.09 23.03
CA LEU A 425 -7.62 -6.49 23.26
C LEU A 425 -6.24 -6.85 22.68
N ASN A 426 -5.77 -6.13 21.68
CA ASN A 426 -4.53 -6.36 20.95
C ASN A 426 -3.58 -5.17 21.16
N SER A 427 -3.26 -4.86 22.42
CA SER A 427 -2.52 -3.66 22.83
C SER A 427 -1.00 -3.74 22.60
N GLU A 428 -0.47 -4.81 22.00
CA GLU A 428 0.95 -4.90 21.65
C GLU A 428 1.31 -3.81 20.61
N GLU A 429 2.44 -3.13 20.80
CA GLU A 429 2.90 -2.02 19.95
C GLU A 429 2.91 -2.36 18.45
N LYS A 430 3.29 -3.58 18.10
CA LYS A 430 3.32 -4.05 16.70
C LYS A 430 1.94 -4.04 16.01
N TYR A 431 0.84 -4.11 16.77
CA TYR A 431 -0.52 -4.12 16.23
C TYR A 431 -1.15 -2.73 16.17
N GLN A 432 -0.58 -1.73 16.86
CA GLN A 432 -1.12 -0.38 16.85
C GLN A 432 -1.12 0.17 15.43
N ASP A 433 -2.30 0.61 14.96
CA ASP A 433 -2.59 1.10 13.61
C ASP A 433 -2.29 0.10 12.46
N ASN A 434 -2.14 -1.19 12.77
CA ASN A 434 -1.81 -2.23 11.79
C ASN A 434 -2.90 -3.30 11.61
N LEU A 435 -4.09 -3.09 12.18
CA LEU A 435 -5.26 -3.99 12.11
C LEU A 435 -6.46 -3.35 11.41
N GLY A 436 -6.24 -2.22 10.73
CA GLY A 436 -7.28 -1.44 10.09
C GLY A 436 -8.27 -0.84 11.09
N SER A 437 -9.53 -0.70 10.70
CA SER A 437 -10.58 -0.14 11.55
C SER A 437 -11.11 -1.12 12.62
N GLY A 438 -10.76 -2.40 12.52
CA GLY A 438 -11.18 -3.41 13.48
C GLY A 438 -11.85 -4.64 12.86
N ARG A 439 -12.67 -5.37 13.64
CA ARG A 439 -13.42 -6.52 13.16
C ARG A 439 -14.73 -6.11 12.52
N VAL A 440 -15.04 -6.63 11.34
CA VAL A 440 -16.30 -6.37 10.62
C VAL A 440 -17.53 -6.70 11.45
N ASN A 441 -18.55 -5.85 11.34
CA ASN A 441 -19.84 -6.00 11.99
C ASN A 441 -20.95 -5.81 10.93
N ALA A 442 -21.49 -6.92 10.45
CA ALA A 442 -22.49 -6.96 9.38
C ALA A 442 -23.76 -6.17 9.71
N TYR A 443 -24.23 -6.26 10.95
CA TYR A 443 -25.44 -5.54 11.39
C TYR A 443 -25.23 -4.02 11.39
N LYS A 444 -24.10 -3.56 11.95
CA LYS A 444 -23.76 -2.13 11.91
C LYS A 444 -23.64 -1.64 10.46
N ALA A 445 -22.99 -2.40 9.58
CA ALA A 445 -22.83 -2.03 8.19
C ALA A 445 -24.19 -1.88 7.46
N LEU A 446 -25.14 -2.77 7.74
CA LEU A 446 -26.47 -2.69 7.13
C LEU A 446 -27.40 -1.66 7.78
N THR A 447 -27.11 -1.16 8.95
CA THR A 447 -27.99 -0.22 9.68
C THR A 447 -27.42 1.19 9.84
N ASN A 448 -26.16 1.39 9.46
CA ASN A 448 -25.52 2.71 9.52
C ASN A 448 -26.08 3.65 8.43
N THR A 449 -26.52 4.83 8.85
CA THR A 449 -27.09 5.86 7.98
C THR A 449 -26.52 7.26 8.25
N THR A 450 -25.46 7.37 9.04
CA THR A 450 -24.98 8.69 9.51
C THR A 450 -23.47 8.88 9.51
N THR A 451 -22.68 7.80 9.58
CA THR A 451 -21.23 7.90 9.70
C THR A 451 -20.59 8.36 8.40
N PRO A 452 -19.73 9.38 8.39
CA PRO A 452 -18.94 9.77 7.21
C PRO A 452 -17.82 8.76 6.94
N SER A 453 -17.15 8.91 5.79
CA SER A 453 -15.90 8.18 5.52
C SER A 453 -14.92 9.09 4.80
N LEU A 454 -13.99 9.67 5.55
CA LEU A 454 -12.91 10.49 5.01
C LEU A 454 -11.73 9.61 4.63
N ARG A 455 -11.24 9.78 3.40
CA ARG A 455 -10.04 9.12 2.87
C ARG A 455 -9.13 10.13 2.20
N ILE A 456 -7.83 9.83 2.18
CA ILE A 456 -6.86 10.56 1.36
C ILE A 456 -7.09 10.13 -0.09
N SER A 457 -7.51 11.06 -0.95
CA SER A 457 -7.72 10.81 -2.38
C SER A 457 -6.48 11.14 -3.21
N GLU A 458 -5.71 12.11 -2.77
CA GLU A 458 -4.49 12.57 -3.45
C GLU A 458 -3.59 13.29 -2.44
N TYR A 459 -2.28 13.24 -2.65
CA TYR A 459 -1.32 14.04 -1.91
C TYR A 459 -0.12 14.40 -2.78
N TRP A 460 0.43 15.59 -2.56
CA TRP A 460 1.66 16.08 -3.20
C TRP A 460 2.36 17.07 -2.28
N TYR A 461 3.57 17.43 -2.61
CA TYR A 461 4.29 18.46 -1.87
C TYR A 461 4.91 19.48 -2.82
N GLU A 462 5.16 20.67 -2.28
CA GLU A 462 5.86 21.76 -2.93
C GLU A 462 6.96 22.26 -2.00
N LEU A 463 8.06 22.70 -2.57
CA LEU A 463 9.15 23.40 -1.89
C LEU A 463 9.01 24.91 -2.13
N GLU A 464 9.82 25.72 -1.46
CA GLU A 464 9.91 27.15 -1.77
C GLU A 464 10.46 27.36 -3.20
N GLU A 465 10.09 28.46 -3.84
CA GLU A 465 10.41 28.71 -5.25
C GLU A 465 11.93 28.68 -5.50
N GLY A 466 12.36 27.75 -6.36
CA GLY A 466 13.76 27.56 -6.74
C GLY A 466 14.53 26.50 -5.97
N GLU A 467 13.88 25.83 -5.00
CA GLU A 467 14.48 24.73 -4.23
C GLU A 467 14.17 23.37 -4.87
N THR A 468 15.16 22.47 -4.85
CA THR A 468 15.07 21.13 -5.44
C THR A 468 15.32 20.05 -4.41
N ASP A 469 16.05 20.36 -3.35
CA ASP A 469 16.37 19.48 -2.23
C ASP A 469 15.88 20.12 -0.93
N VAL A 470 15.52 19.31 0.05
CA VAL A 470 15.08 19.78 1.37
C VAL A 470 16.27 19.84 2.30
N LEU A 471 16.70 21.05 2.65
CA LEU A 471 17.79 21.31 3.57
C LEU A 471 17.28 21.85 4.91
N ALA A 472 18.17 21.94 5.91
CA ALA A 472 17.82 22.54 7.19
C ALA A 472 17.45 24.02 7.03
N GLY A 473 16.28 24.39 7.52
CA GLY A 473 15.73 25.74 7.40
C GLY A 473 14.65 25.91 6.33
N ASP A 474 14.53 24.94 5.41
CA ASP A 474 13.55 25.00 4.33
C ASP A 474 12.14 24.61 4.81
N LYS A 475 11.15 25.01 4.02
CA LYS A 475 9.75 24.64 4.24
C LYS A 475 9.25 23.69 3.16
N LEU A 476 8.65 22.60 3.62
CA LEU A 476 7.90 21.67 2.79
C LEU A 476 6.40 21.97 2.96
N TYR A 477 5.73 22.27 1.88
CA TYR A 477 4.27 22.43 1.86
C TYR A 477 3.64 21.13 1.36
N LEU A 478 3.06 20.37 2.28
CA LEU A 478 2.39 19.12 1.97
C LEU A 478 0.89 19.43 1.79
N TYR A 479 0.35 19.05 0.66
CA TYR A 479 -1.06 19.13 0.32
C TYR A 479 -1.67 17.74 0.38
N VAL A 480 -2.79 17.60 1.09
CA VAL A 480 -3.52 16.34 1.22
C VAL A 480 -4.99 16.60 0.91
N SER A 481 -5.49 16.01 -0.16
CA SER A 481 -6.89 16.06 -0.56
C SER A 481 -7.66 14.95 0.14
N LEU A 482 -8.61 15.34 0.97
CA LEU A 482 -9.55 14.44 1.65
C LEU A 482 -10.83 14.34 0.84
N LYS A 483 -11.32 13.12 0.62
CA LYS A 483 -12.61 12.85 0.00
C LYS A 483 -13.52 12.14 1.01
N ASN A 484 -14.78 12.58 1.07
CA ASN A 484 -15.81 11.90 1.85
C ASN A 484 -16.62 10.96 0.95
N TYR A 485 -16.71 9.68 1.27
CA TYR A 485 -17.39 8.67 0.45
C TYR A 485 -18.81 8.33 0.90
N LEU A 486 -19.17 8.61 2.16
CA LEU A 486 -20.45 8.22 2.74
C LEU A 486 -21.29 9.43 3.16
N HIS A 487 -21.78 9.46 4.39
CA HIS A 487 -22.63 10.57 4.88
C HIS A 487 -21.82 11.83 5.13
N THR A 488 -22.51 12.99 5.19
CA THR A 488 -21.88 14.29 5.42
C THR A 488 -21.00 14.27 6.67
N ALA A 489 -19.72 14.58 6.52
CA ALA A 489 -18.80 14.80 7.62
C ALA A 489 -19.05 16.19 8.22
N GLN A 490 -19.20 16.29 9.55
CA GLN A 490 -19.41 17.55 10.27
C GLN A 490 -18.47 17.64 11.46
N ASN A 491 -17.77 18.77 11.57
CA ASN A 491 -16.84 19.07 12.66
C ASN A 491 -15.79 17.97 12.90
N VAL A 492 -15.29 17.36 11.84
CA VAL A 492 -14.24 16.35 11.95
C VAL A 492 -12.89 17.01 12.18
N THR A 493 -12.25 16.67 13.27
CA THR A 493 -10.88 17.06 13.60
C THR A 493 -9.90 16.14 12.89
N VAL A 494 -9.00 16.71 12.08
CA VAL A 494 -7.92 15.99 11.41
C VAL A 494 -6.62 16.29 12.15
N THR A 495 -6.05 15.27 12.79
CA THR A 495 -4.75 15.36 13.47
C THR A 495 -3.67 14.74 12.61
N VAL A 496 -2.68 15.54 12.23
CA VAL A 496 -1.51 15.10 11.44
C VAL A 496 -0.37 14.78 12.39
N SER A 497 0.25 13.64 12.19
CA SER A 497 1.46 13.25 12.91
C SER A 497 2.50 12.67 11.97
N CYS A 498 3.75 13.00 12.23
CA CYS A 498 4.91 12.47 11.54
C CYS A 498 5.97 12.17 12.60
N ASN A 499 6.30 10.89 12.77
CA ASN A 499 7.36 10.46 13.69
C ASN A 499 8.74 10.64 13.07
N ASP A 500 9.01 11.86 12.59
CA ASP A 500 10.18 12.20 11.83
C ASP A 500 11.14 13.09 12.64
N THR A 501 12.43 12.85 12.52
CA THR A 501 13.46 13.64 13.22
C THR A 501 14.00 14.77 12.37
N CYS A 502 13.63 14.87 11.11
CA CYS A 502 14.07 15.91 10.17
C CYS A 502 13.12 17.09 10.12
N PHE A 503 11.86 16.91 10.53
CA PHE A 503 10.82 17.92 10.42
C PHE A 503 10.17 18.27 11.76
N SER A 504 9.66 19.49 11.83
CA SER A 504 8.73 19.95 12.87
C SER A 504 7.48 20.55 12.22
N MET A 505 6.35 20.48 12.91
CA MET A 505 5.08 21.08 12.48
C MET A 505 4.64 22.18 13.47
N THR A 506 4.30 23.35 12.96
CA THR A 506 3.74 24.43 13.80
C THR A 506 2.24 24.23 14.03
N GLN A 507 1.54 23.68 13.03
CA GLN A 507 0.12 23.34 13.10
C GLN A 507 -0.06 21.89 12.66
N ASN A 508 -0.60 21.06 13.56
CA ASN A 508 -0.85 19.66 13.31
C ASN A 508 -2.33 19.26 13.41
N THR A 509 -3.22 20.22 13.65
CA THR A 509 -4.66 19.97 13.80
C THR A 509 -5.45 20.88 12.86
N PHE A 510 -6.37 20.29 12.11
CA PHE A 510 -7.21 20.94 11.11
C PHE A 510 -8.67 20.56 11.36
N LEU A 511 -9.60 21.46 11.06
CA LEU A 511 -11.03 21.21 11.20
C LEU A 511 -11.67 21.10 9.81
N VAL A 512 -12.37 20.02 9.56
CA VAL A 512 -13.31 19.86 8.45
C VAL A 512 -14.68 20.22 8.99
N GLU A 513 -15.13 21.48 8.77
CA GLU A 513 -16.40 21.97 9.32
C GLU A 513 -17.60 21.23 8.71
N SER A 514 -17.60 21.05 7.39
CA SER A 514 -18.60 20.26 6.66
C SER A 514 -18.03 19.79 5.34
N LEU A 515 -18.20 18.51 5.03
CA LEU A 515 -17.84 17.92 3.74
C LEU A 515 -18.91 16.92 3.32
N GLU A 516 -19.64 17.24 2.24
CA GLU A 516 -20.70 16.39 1.73
C GLU A 516 -20.17 15.07 1.13
N ALA A 517 -21.07 14.09 0.97
CA ALA A 517 -20.73 12.83 0.33
C ALA A 517 -20.21 13.06 -1.11
N ASN A 518 -19.10 12.44 -1.44
CA ASN A 518 -18.35 12.54 -2.70
C ASN A 518 -17.61 13.88 -2.96
N ASP A 519 -17.71 14.85 -2.04
CA ASP A 519 -16.94 16.07 -2.13
C ASP A 519 -15.50 15.88 -1.63
N THR A 520 -14.62 16.81 -2.00
CA THR A 520 -13.20 16.83 -1.63
C THR A 520 -12.82 18.15 -0.97
N GLN A 521 -11.88 18.07 -0.02
CA GLN A 521 -11.27 19.25 0.62
C GLN A 521 -9.77 19.03 0.74
N THR A 522 -8.97 19.98 0.26
CA THR A 522 -7.51 19.90 0.36
C THR A 522 -7.02 20.65 1.61
N LEU A 523 -6.21 19.96 2.41
CA LEU A 523 -5.48 20.54 3.54
C LEU A 523 -4.07 20.93 3.07
N LYS A 524 -3.59 22.09 3.55
CA LYS A 524 -2.20 22.51 3.39
C LYS A 524 -1.49 22.38 4.74
N ILE A 525 -0.50 21.52 4.82
CA ILE A 525 0.30 21.24 6.01
C ILE A 525 1.69 21.82 5.78
N THR A 526 2.21 22.61 6.71
CA THR A 526 3.56 23.14 6.62
C THR A 526 4.49 22.39 7.55
N LEU A 527 5.56 21.87 6.97
CA LEU A 527 6.64 21.17 7.67
C LEU A 527 7.91 22.04 7.59
N ASP A 528 8.52 22.32 8.75
CA ASP A 528 9.78 23.06 8.83
C ASP A 528 10.93 22.03 8.95
N ALA A 529 11.86 22.01 8.00
CA ALA A 529 13.03 21.14 8.04
C ALA A 529 14.02 21.61 9.11
N ILE A 530 14.22 20.82 10.16
CA ILE A 530 15.13 21.13 11.26
C ILE A 530 16.52 20.51 11.08
N LYS A 531 16.71 19.70 10.04
CA LYS A 531 17.97 19.07 9.61
C LYS A 531 17.95 18.93 8.09
N ASN A 532 19.14 18.78 7.49
CA ASN A 532 19.24 18.35 6.10
C ASN A 532 18.58 17.00 5.93
N VAL A 533 17.65 16.90 4.97
CA VAL A 533 16.95 15.65 4.68
C VAL A 533 17.88 14.78 3.84
N PRO A 534 18.11 13.51 4.21
CA PRO A 534 18.96 12.61 3.43
C PRO A 534 18.40 12.35 2.04
N PHE A 535 19.25 11.94 1.10
CA PHE A 535 18.81 11.45 -0.21
C PHE A 535 17.94 10.19 -0.08
N ASN A 536 16.94 10.09 -0.95
CA ASN A 536 15.98 8.98 -0.99
C ASN A 536 15.33 8.75 0.38
N TYR A 537 14.96 9.83 1.01
CA TYR A 537 14.35 9.80 2.34
C TYR A 537 12.85 9.54 2.21
N THR A 538 12.36 8.54 2.91
CA THR A 538 10.92 8.25 2.99
C THR A 538 10.39 8.76 4.30
N MET A 539 9.45 9.71 4.24
CA MET A 539 8.72 10.22 5.39
C MET A 539 7.34 9.59 5.43
N GLU A 540 6.99 8.96 6.54
CA GLU A 540 5.64 8.43 6.80
C GLU A 540 4.81 9.46 7.55
N VAL A 541 3.61 9.73 7.06
CA VAL A 541 2.66 10.68 7.63
C VAL A 541 1.37 9.95 7.97
N LYS A 542 0.87 10.18 9.19
CA LYS A 542 -0.43 9.70 9.67
C LYS A 542 -1.42 10.86 9.74
N LEU A 543 -2.62 10.66 9.25
CA LEU A 543 -3.80 11.47 9.54
C LEU A 543 -4.76 10.66 10.40
N ALA A 544 -5.19 11.23 11.52
CA ALA A 544 -6.28 10.70 12.34
C ALA A 544 -7.50 11.60 12.20
N PHE A 545 -8.67 10.99 12.07
CA PHE A 545 -9.97 11.66 11.87
C PHE A 545 -10.87 11.37 13.05
N ASP A 546 -11.29 12.38 13.79
CA ASP A 546 -12.09 12.24 15.00
C ASP A 546 -13.26 13.22 15.00
N ASP A 547 -14.45 12.78 15.41
CA ASP A 547 -15.60 13.64 15.66
C ASP A 547 -16.24 13.39 17.05
N GLU A 548 -17.27 14.16 17.39
CA GLU A 548 -18.01 14.03 18.66
C GLU A 548 -18.97 12.82 18.68
N ASN A 549 -19.16 12.13 17.55
CA ASN A 549 -20.12 11.02 17.36
C ASN A 549 -19.45 9.65 17.27
N ASP A 550 -18.29 9.47 17.92
CA ASP A 550 -17.50 8.23 17.91
C ASP A 550 -16.95 7.83 16.53
N TYR A 551 -16.79 8.81 15.61
CA TYR A 551 -16.08 8.57 14.38
C TYR A 551 -14.58 8.67 14.66
N HIS A 552 -13.87 7.54 14.55
CA HIS A 552 -12.43 7.43 14.77
C HIS A 552 -11.83 6.62 13.63
N GLN A 553 -11.08 7.27 12.76
CA GLN A 553 -10.41 6.62 11.65
C GLN A 553 -8.98 7.18 11.50
N PHE A 554 -8.14 6.47 10.77
CA PHE A 554 -6.81 6.95 10.46
C PHE A 554 -6.33 6.42 9.11
N GLU A 555 -5.39 7.14 8.51
CA GLU A 555 -4.69 6.73 7.30
C GLU A 555 -3.22 7.09 7.36
N TYR A 556 -2.44 6.31 6.63
CA TYR A 556 -1.02 6.53 6.43
C TYR A 556 -0.70 6.71 4.96
N PHE A 557 0.25 7.56 4.67
CA PHE A 557 0.88 7.64 3.37
C PHE A 557 2.36 7.98 3.53
N SER A 558 3.15 7.73 2.47
CA SER A 558 4.58 8.03 2.47
C SER A 558 4.92 8.95 1.33
N ILE A 559 5.81 9.90 1.59
CA ILE A 559 6.42 10.73 0.56
C ILE A 559 7.92 10.46 0.49
N SER A 560 8.43 10.38 -0.76
CA SER A 560 9.87 10.28 -1.00
C SER A 560 10.43 11.67 -1.25
N LEU A 561 11.41 12.07 -0.43
CA LEU A 561 12.09 13.34 -0.49
C LEU A 561 13.52 13.13 -0.98
N ASN A 562 14.07 14.16 -1.65
CA ASN A 562 15.43 14.15 -2.20
C ASN A 562 15.72 12.82 -2.96
N PRO A 563 14.89 12.42 -3.94
CA PRO A 563 15.10 11.17 -4.65
C PRO A 563 16.44 11.25 -5.44
N PRO A 564 17.18 10.15 -5.56
CA PRO A 564 18.48 10.15 -6.27
C PRO A 564 18.33 10.17 -7.79
N TYR A 565 17.14 10.40 -8.31
CA TYR A 565 16.82 10.33 -9.72
C TYR A 565 15.70 11.28 -10.12
N TYR A 566 15.66 11.61 -11.39
CA TYR A 566 14.62 12.42 -12.02
C TYR A 566 14.08 11.69 -13.25
N ASP A 567 12.80 11.33 -13.23
CA ASP A 567 12.09 10.73 -14.37
C ASP A 567 11.56 11.83 -15.30
N PHE A 568 11.71 11.65 -16.62
CA PHE A 568 11.24 12.61 -17.60
C PHE A 568 10.74 11.95 -18.88
N THR A 569 9.95 12.71 -19.64
CA THR A 569 9.48 12.36 -20.98
C THR A 569 9.94 13.46 -21.94
N LEU A 570 10.52 13.07 -23.06
CA LEU A 570 10.97 13.97 -24.10
C LEU A 570 10.64 13.38 -25.48
N GLY A 571 9.61 13.90 -26.13
CA GLY A 571 9.07 13.34 -27.37
C GLY A 571 8.67 11.87 -27.22
N ASN A 572 9.27 10.99 -28.00
CA ASN A 572 9.04 9.54 -27.94
C ASN A 572 9.87 8.80 -26.87
N ILE A 573 10.73 9.50 -26.13
CA ILE A 573 11.62 8.88 -25.14
C ILE A 573 11.15 9.20 -23.73
N GLN A 574 11.06 8.18 -22.89
CA GLN A 574 10.95 8.31 -21.45
C GLN A 574 12.22 7.75 -20.82
N SER A 575 12.84 8.51 -19.91
CA SER A 575 14.09 8.07 -19.28
C SER A 575 14.23 8.60 -17.85
N THR A 576 15.26 8.10 -17.17
CA THR A 576 15.59 8.46 -15.79
C THR A 576 17.02 8.98 -15.73
N ALA A 577 17.22 10.18 -15.21
CA ALA A 577 18.52 10.72 -14.86
C ALA A 577 18.85 10.40 -13.39
N THR A 578 20.10 10.10 -13.07
CA THR A 578 20.56 9.85 -11.70
C THR A 578 21.78 10.68 -11.35
N ASN A 579 22.10 10.79 -10.07
CA ASN A 579 23.34 11.36 -9.56
C ASN A 579 24.34 10.28 -9.08
N THR A 580 24.26 9.10 -9.64
CA THR A 580 25.09 7.94 -9.29
C THR A 580 25.83 7.32 -10.49
N GLY A 581 25.75 7.94 -11.66
CA GLY A 581 26.33 7.43 -12.88
C GLY A 581 25.59 6.24 -13.49
N SER A 582 24.34 5.96 -13.05
CA SER A 582 23.47 4.97 -13.66
C SER A 582 22.43 5.63 -14.57
N ILE A 583 21.94 4.87 -15.56
CA ILE A 583 20.73 5.21 -16.33
C ILE A 583 19.62 4.30 -15.79
N GLY A 584 18.67 4.90 -15.10
CA GLY A 584 17.71 4.14 -14.31
C GLY A 584 18.32 3.60 -13.00
N VAL A 585 17.48 3.06 -12.15
CA VAL A 585 17.88 2.43 -10.89
C VAL A 585 17.42 0.99 -10.92
N TYR A 586 18.33 0.05 -10.66
CA TYR A 586 17.97 -1.33 -10.50
C TYR A 586 17.07 -1.49 -9.27
N ALA A 587 15.81 -1.74 -9.51
CA ALA A 587 14.91 -2.38 -8.55
C ALA A 587 13.77 -3.00 -9.36
N LEU A 588 13.51 -4.26 -9.17
CA LEU A 588 12.41 -5.02 -9.82
C LEU A 588 11.02 -4.36 -9.63
N ASN A 589 10.89 -3.46 -8.66
CA ASN A 589 9.68 -2.73 -8.29
C ASN A 589 9.77 -1.21 -8.45
N SER A 590 10.78 -0.68 -9.16
CA SER A 590 10.90 0.76 -9.31
C SER A 590 9.89 1.29 -10.33
N ALA A 591 9.22 2.38 -9.96
CA ALA A 591 8.35 3.16 -10.83
C ALA A 591 9.13 3.87 -11.96
N GLN A 592 10.44 3.70 -12.04
CA GLN A 592 11.33 4.45 -12.90
C GLN A 592 11.23 4.05 -14.36
N ASN A 593 11.43 5.04 -15.24
CA ASN A 593 11.33 4.81 -16.68
C ASN A 593 12.55 4.05 -17.26
N GLY A 594 13.73 4.13 -16.60
CA GLY A 594 14.96 3.61 -17.17
C GLY A 594 15.26 4.23 -18.55
N PHE A 595 14.98 3.52 -19.63
CA PHE A 595 14.86 4.06 -20.98
C PHE A 595 13.74 3.33 -21.73
N ARG A 596 12.78 4.09 -22.22
CA ARG A 596 11.64 3.59 -23.00
C ARG A 596 11.54 4.38 -24.30
N TYR A 597 11.18 3.71 -25.37
CA TYR A 597 10.91 4.31 -26.66
C TYR A 597 9.45 4.10 -27.04
N LYS A 598 8.69 5.20 -27.22
CA LYS A 598 7.24 5.16 -27.44
C LYS A 598 6.50 4.42 -26.29
N ASP A 599 5.51 3.64 -26.59
CA ASP A 599 4.72 2.87 -25.60
C ASP A 599 5.37 1.54 -25.18
N ASN A 600 6.68 1.34 -25.49
CA ASN A 600 7.36 0.11 -25.13
C ASN A 600 7.74 0.09 -23.64
N LYS A 601 8.03 -1.11 -23.13
CA LYS A 601 8.57 -1.29 -21.77
C LYS A 601 9.98 -0.71 -21.67
N ASN A 602 10.45 -0.52 -20.43
CA ASN A 602 11.86 -0.20 -20.18
C ASN A 602 12.76 -1.26 -20.85
N CYS A 603 13.72 -0.81 -21.66
CA CYS A 603 14.63 -1.68 -22.40
C CYS A 603 16.01 -1.82 -21.77
N ILE A 604 16.21 -1.25 -20.59
CA ILE A 604 17.45 -1.37 -19.82
C ILE A 604 17.16 -2.11 -18.51
N TYR A 605 17.73 -3.29 -18.34
CA TYR A 605 17.75 -3.98 -17.05
C TYR A 605 18.70 -3.27 -16.10
N GLN A 606 19.94 -2.97 -16.58
CA GLN A 606 20.94 -2.20 -15.83
C GLN A 606 21.80 -1.39 -16.80
N ALA A 607 22.15 -0.16 -16.42
CA ALA A 607 23.17 0.63 -17.10
C ALA A 607 23.88 1.55 -16.10
N TRP A 608 25.22 1.52 -16.08
CA TRP A 608 26.02 2.36 -15.20
C TRP A 608 27.40 2.65 -15.72
N LEU A 609 28.01 3.72 -15.22
CA LEU A 609 29.40 4.08 -15.46
C LEU A 609 30.38 3.20 -14.68
N THR A 610 31.49 2.89 -15.30
CA THR A 610 32.66 2.25 -14.69
C THR A 610 33.91 2.97 -15.19
N MET A 611 34.88 3.19 -14.31
CA MET A 611 36.15 3.82 -14.64
C MET A 611 37.32 2.94 -14.20
N ILE A 612 38.35 2.88 -15.02
CA ILE A 612 39.64 2.25 -14.69
C ILE A 612 40.74 3.30 -14.84
N ASN A 613 41.61 3.44 -13.82
CA ASN A 613 42.81 4.30 -13.90
C ASN A 613 44.05 3.55 -14.41
N ASP A 614 45.17 4.28 -14.56
CA ASP A 614 46.45 3.77 -15.04
C ASP A 614 47.07 2.67 -14.17
N THR A 615 46.72 2.63 -12.87
CA THR A 615 47.19 1.58 -11.97
C THR A 615 46.34 0.31 -12.01
N GLY A 616 45.31 0.30 -12.85
CA GLY A 616 44.36 -0.81 -12.95
C GLY A 616 43.31 -0.84 -11.82
N ARG A 617 43.15 0.25 -11.05
CA ARG A 617 42.06 0.35 -10.07
C ARG A 617 40.74 0.60 -10.78
N VAL A 618 39.78 -0.27 -10.48
CA VAL A 618 38.40 -0.17 -10.97
C VAL A 618 37.55 0.63 -10.00
N TYR A 619 36.80 1.58 -10.52
CA TYR A 619 35.75 2.30 -9.81
C TYR A 619 34.44 1.97 -10.52
N SER A 620 33.48 1.41 -9.79
CA SER A 620 32.17 1.01 -10.34
C SER A 620 31.04 1.44 -9.44
N TYR A 621 29.91 1.81 -10.05
CA TYR A 621 28.65 2.01 -9.31
C TYR A 621 28.31 0.78 -8.46
N GLN A 622 28.48 -0.43 -9.00
CA GLN A 622 28.19 -1.69 -8.31
C GLN A 622 29.04 -1.90 -7.04
N ASN A 623 30.27 -1.39 -7.01
CA ASN A 623 31.15 -1.44 -5.85
C ASN A 623 30.87 -0.32 -4.83
N GLY A 624 29.93 0.58 -5.10
CA GLY A 624 29.66 1.74 -4.24
C GLY A 624 30.73 2.86 -4.31
N ASP A 625 31.57 2.85 -5.36
CA ASP A 625 32.63 3.84 -5.53
C ASP A 625 32.10 5.21 -6.00
N PHE A 626 30.86 5.29 -6.45
CA PHE A 626 30.20 6.52 -6.90
C PHE A 626 29.48 7.18 -5.74
N ILE A 627 30.10 8.22 -5.20
CA ILE A 627 29.55 8.99 -4.07
C ILE A 627 28.58 10.02 -4.62
N LYS A 628 27.32 9.93 -4.20
CA LYS A 628 26.26 10.83 -4.58
C LYS A 628 26.65 12.28 -4.33
N GLY A 629 26.38 13.12 -5.30
CA GLY A 629 26.47 14.56 -5.23
C GLY A 629 25.10 15.20 -5.40
N GLN A 630 25.02 16.25 -6.22
CA GLN A 630 23.79 16.99 -6.44
C GLN A 630 22.74 16.14 -7.18
N PHE A 631 21.50 16.25 -6.75
CA PHE A 631 20.31 15.67 -7.39
C PHE A 631 20.18 16.17 -8.86
N PRO A 632 19.65 15.34 -9.79
CA PRO A 632 19.36 15.80 -11.14
C PRO A 632 18.34 16.93 -11.15
N THR A 633 18.75 18.11 -11.56
CA THR A 633 17.93 19.32 -11.58
C THR A 633 17.73 19.81 -13.02
N VAL A 634 16.55 20.36 -13.31
CA VAL A 634 16.27 20.98 -14.60
C VAL A 634 17.04 22.29 -14.69
N VAL A 635 17.75 22.45 -15.81
CA VAL A 635 18.45 23.69 -16.14
C VAL A 635 17.69 24.38 -17.24
N GLU A 636 17.13 25.56 -16.96
CA GLU A 636 16.44 26.35 -17.96
C GLU A 636 17.41 26.89 -19.00
N GLN A 637 17.19 26.59 -20.29
CA GLN A 637 17.95 27.15 -21.41
C GLN A 637 17.17 27.08 -22.72
N ASP A 638 17.51 27.94 -23.67
CA ASP A 638 16.85 28.07 -24.99
C ASP A 638 17.39 27.10 -26.05
N SER A 639 18.45 26.33 -25.75
CA SER A 639 19.17 25.53 -26.77
C SER A 639 18.69 24.10 -26.93
N CYS A 640 17.88 23.59 -25.96
CA CYS A 640 17.19 22.28 -26.02
C CYS A 640 15.89 22.34 -25.21
N ASP A 641 15.01 21.36 -25.43
CA ASP A 641 13.71 21.34 -24.76
C ASP A 641 13.81 20.83 -23.31
N LEU A 642 14.82 20.03 -23.01
CA LEU A 642 15.16 19.58 -21.65
C LEU A 642 16.66 19.55 -21.44
N MET A 643 17.14 20.07 -20.33
CA MET A 643 18.48 19.84 -19.81
C MET A 643 18.41 19.54 -18.33
N LEU A 644 19.06 18.45 -17.91
CA LEU A 644 19.23 18.05 -16.53
C LEU A 644 20.71 18.12 -16.17
N TYR A 645 21.02 18.62 -14.99
CA TYR A 645 22.36 18.62 -14.43
C TYR A 645 22.38 17.80 -13.15
N SER A 646 23.43 17.00 -12.98
CA SER A 646 23.76 16.32 -11.73
C SER A 646 25.28 16.21 -11.57
N ASN A 647 25.73 15.94 -10.35
CA ASN A 647 27.15 15.63 -10.12
C ASN A 647 27.33 14.49 -9.13
N TYR A 648 28.51 13.87 -9.15
CA TYR A 648 28.92 12.83 -8.22
C TYR A 648 30.44 12.67 -8.21
N ASN A 649 31.01 12.09 -7.15
CA ASN A 649 32.43 11.90 -7.01
C ASN A 649 32.80 10.44 -7.23
N VAL A 650 33.90 10.21 -7.98
CA VAL A 650 34.42 8.87 -8.30
C VAL A 650 35.94 8.86 -8.10
N GLY A 651 36.38 8.36 -6.96
CA GLY A 651 37.79 8.40 -6.61
C GLY A 651 38.36 9.82 -6.61
N PRO A 652 39.38 10.13 -7.45
CA PRO A 652 39.98 11.46 -7.53
C PRO A 652 39.22 12.43 -8.45
N LEU A 653 38.13 12.00 -9.10
CA LEU A 653 37.37 12.80 -10.07
C LEU A 653 36.03 13.23 -9.51
N THR A 654 35.63 14.46 -9.83
CA THR A 654 34.22 14.89 -9.79
C THR A 654 33.65 14.83 -11.21
N PHE A 655 32.54 14.13 -11.36
CA PHE A 655 31.75 14.07 -12.59
C PHE A 655 30.64 15.11 -12.52
N HIS A 656 30.64 16.04 -13.48
CA HIS A 656 29.52 16.89 -13.76
C HIS A 656 28.78 16.31 -14.96
N GLN A 657 27.55 15.83 -14.76
CA GLN A 657 26.74 15.18 -15.78
C GLN A 657 25.68 16.16 -16.29
N PHE A 658 25.61 16.29 -17.61
CA PHE A 658 24.53 16.98 -18.32
C PHE A 658 23.81 15.96 -19.19
N LEU A 659 22.49 15.87 -18.99
CA LEU A 659 21.61 15.07 -19.84
C LEU A 659 20.63 16.03 -20.51
N TYR A 660 20.58 16.02 -21.86
CA TYR A 660 19.73 16.95 -22.58
C TYR A 660 19.19 16.36 -23.90
N GLY A 661 18.15 16.99 -24.45
CA GLY A 661 17.56 16.57 -25.73
C GLY A 661 16.46 17.50 -26.23
N TRP A 662 15.81 17.09 -27.31
CA TRP A 662 14.74 17.81 -28.01
C TRP A 662 13.55 16.89 -28.23
N GLU A 663 12.33 17.42 -28.15
CA GLU A 663 11.08 16.68 -28.38
C GLU A 663 10.96 16.11 -29.81
N ASP A 664 11.58 16.75 -30.78
CA ASP A 664 11.57 16.36 -32.19
C ASP A 664 12.66 15.34 -32.57
N LYS A 665 13.42 14.83 -31.59
CA LYS A 665 14.54 13.91 -31.82
C LYS A 665 14.48 12.70 -30.93
N ASP A 666 14.54 11.51 -31.52
CA ASP A 666 14.60 10.24 -30.82
C ASP A 666 16.03 9.96 -30.30
N ALA A 667 16.57 10.93 -29.54
CA ALA A 667 17.94 10.90 -29.02
C ALA A 667 18.08 11.65 -27.69
N LEU A 668 18.81 11.07 -26.73
CA LEU A 668 19.30 11.71 -25.53
C LEU A 668 20.80 11.91 -25.57
N PHE A 669 21.29 13.02 -25.07
CA PHE A 669 22.67 13.41 -25.04
C PHE A 669 23.21 13.42 -23.63
N TYR A 670 24.33 12.74 -23.44
CA TYR A 670 25.05 12.65 -22.17
C TYR A 670 26.39 13.34 -22.32
N GLU A 671 26.63 14.36 -21.55
CA GLU A 671 27.92 15.05 -21.47
C GLU A 671 28.45 14.96 -20.05
N TYR A 672 29.67 14.45 -19.93
CA TYR A 672 30.37 14.33 -18.66
C TYR A 672 31.60 15.23 -18.66
N HIS A 673 31.66 16.17 -17.71
CA HIS A 673 32.89 16.94 -17.44
C HIS A 673 33.56 16.30 -16.22
N LEU A 674 34.72 15.69 -16.45
CA LEU A 674 35.50 14.99 -15.46
C LEU A 674 36.55 15.91 -14.89
N LYS A 675 36.38 16.44 -13.71
CA LYS A 675 37.33 17.32 -13.02
C LYS A 675 38.25 16.52 -12.09
N ASN A 676 39.56 16.62 -12.32
CA ASN A 676 40.55 16.01 -11.46
C ASN A 676 40.76 16.85 -10.19
N GLN A 677 40.36 16.30 -9.05
CA GLN A 677 40.48 16.95 -7.74
C GLN A 677 41.82 16.65 -7.02
N SER A 678 42.67 15.84 -7.67
CA SER A 678 43.96 15.45 -7.06
C SER A 678 45.07 16.40 -7.45
N ASP A 679 46.17 16.39 -6.68
CA ASP A 679 47.38 17.19 -6.95
C ASP A 679 48.26 16.59 -8.06
N THR A 680 47.85 15.49 -8.69
CA THR A 680 48.61 14.76 -9.71
C THR A 680 47.84 14.64 -11.00
N THR A 681 48.56 14.60 -12.11
CA THR A 681 47.97 14.28 -13.43
C THR A 681 47.54 12.84 -13.46
N LEU A 682 46.25 12.59 -13.75
CA LEU A 682 45.73 11.27 -14.04
C LEU A 682 45.99 10.89 -15.48
N GLN A 683 46.43 9.66 -15.75
CA GLN A 683 46.81 9.20 -17.11
C GLN A 683 46.09 7.89 -17.46
N ASN A 684 45.90 7.64 -18.74
CA ASN A 684 45.41 6.38 -19.31
C ASN A 684 44.09 5.89 -18.68
N LEU A 685 43.16 6.81 -18.47
CA LEU A 685 41.85 6.46 -17.92
C LEU A 685 40.99 5.77 -18.99
N ARG A 686 40.18 4.82 -18.56
CA ARG A 686 39.12 4.22 -19.36
C ARG A 686 37.80 4.46 -18.69
N LEU A 687 36.88 5.13 -19.37
CA LEU A 687 35.52 5.37 -18.92
C LEU A 687 34.59 4.49 -19.75
N ALA A 688 33.85 3.59 -19.10
CA ALA A 688 32.87 2.71 -19.73
C ALA A 688 31.46 2.99 -19.27
N MET A 689 30.53 2.88 -20.21
CA MET A 689 29.11 2.68 -19.91
C MET A 689 28.80 1.20 -20.16
N PHE A 690 28.34 0.56 -19.09
CA PHE A 690 27.80 -0.80 -19.12
C PHE A 690 26.32 -0.74 -19.46
N PHE A 691 25.84 -1.64 -20.31
CA PHE A 691 24.43 -1.84 -20.61
C PHE A 691 24.09 -3.32 -20.57
N ASP A 692 23.03 -3.63 -19.85
CA ASP A 692 22.30 -4.89 -19.90
C ASP A 692 20.93 -4.60 -20.54
N TRP A 693 20.77 -5.03 -21.78
CA TRP A 693 19.63 -4.66 -22.62
C TRP A 693 18.53 -5.70 -22.59
N ASP A 694 17.31 -5.29 -22.23
CA ASP A 694 16.08 -6.08 -22.20
C ASP A 694 15.02 -5.56 -23.19
N LEU A 695 15.37 -5.53 -24.48
CA LEU A 695 14.44 -5.10 -25.53
C LEU A 695 13.33 -6.12 -25.75
N LEU A 696 12.11 -5.82 -25.29
CA LEU A 696 10.92 -6.66 -25.32
C LEU A 696 11.00 -7.92 -24.44
N THR A 697 12.15 -8.61 -24.43
CA THR A 697 12.43 -9.80 -23.61
C THR A 697 13.90 -9.80 -23.17
N SER A 698 14.22 -10.44 -22.06
CA SER A 698 15.58 -10.53 -21.53
C SER A 698 16.50 -11.48 -22.35
N THR A 699 15.95 -12.42 -23.13
CA THR A 699 16.67 -13.59 -23.64
C THR A 699 16.86 -13.62 -25.17
N TYR A 700 16.30 -12.66 -25.90
CA TYR A 700 16.34 -12.65 -27.37
C TYR A 700 16.92 -11.35 -27.95
N ASN A 701 17.88 -10.75 -27.25
CA ASN A 701 18.52 -9.52 -27.69
C ASN A 701 19.71 -9.79 -28.61
N LYS A 702 20.01 -8.84 -29.48
CA LYS A 702 21.13 -8.86 -30.43
C LYS A 702 21.87 -7.53 -30.36
N ILE A 703 23.20 -7.59 -30.26
CA ILE A 703 24.07 -6.41 -30.20
C ILE A 703 25.11 -6.52 -31.29
N TRP A 704 25.43 -5.40 -31.97
CA TRP A 704 26.56 -5.27 -32.92
C TRP A 704 27.10 -3.85 -32.96
N TYR A 705 28.28 -3.69 -33.55
CA TYR A 705 28.98 -2.42 -33.68
C TYR A 705 29.07 -1.98 -35.14
N VAL A 706 28.76 -0.71 -35.40
CA VAL A 706 28.87 -0.07 -36.73
C VAL A 706 30.07 0.85 -36.72
N ASP A 707 31.22 0.36 -37.20
CA ASP A 707 32.51 1.03 -37.12
C ASP A 707 32.48 2.43 -37.78
N SER A 708 31.89 2.56 -38.97
CA SER A 708 31.74 3.84 -39.68
C SER A 708 31.01 4.94 -38.91
N LEU A 709 30.08 4.56 -38.01
CA LEU A 709 29.31 5.46 -37.17
C LEU A 709 29.82 5.49 -35.74
N ARG A 710 30.70 4.56 -35.36
CA ARG A 710 31.14 4.31 -33.99
C ARG A 710 29.94 4.02 -33.08
N LEU A 711 28.93 3.34 -33.59
CA LEU A 711 27.62 3.11 -32.98
C LEU A 711 27.51 1.66 -32.52
N THR A 712 27.27 1.46 -31.25
CA THR A 712 26.79 0.19 -30.71
C THR A 712 25.27 0.14 -30.86
N VAL A 713 24.76 -0.92 -31.49
CA VAL A 713 23.33 -1.10 -31.74
C VAL A 713 22.84 -2.30 -30.97
N ALA A 714 21.66 -2.18 -30.34
CA ALA A 714 20.93 -3.30 -29.72
C ALA A 714 19.48 -3.36 -30.25
N THR A 715 18.97 -4.58 -30.44
CA THR A 715 17.57 -4.85 -30.80
C THR A 715 17.15 -6.22 -30.32
N SER A 716 15.87 -6.52 -30.32
CA SER A 716 15.34 -7.87 -30.10
C SER A 716 15.13 -8.57 -31.45
N VAL A 717 15.15 -9.90 -31.47
CA VAL A 717 14.74 -10.70 -32.64
C VAL A 717 13.23 -10.91 -32.73
N GLU A 718 12.48 -10.44 -31.75
CA GLU A 718 11.04 -10.53 -31.71
C GLU A 718 10.35 -9.65 -32.77
N PRO A 719 9.16 -10.02 -33.25
CA PRO A 719 8.37 -9.16 -34.14
C PRO A 719 8.05 -7.81 -33.49
N ARG A 720 8.16 -6.71 -34.23
CA ARG A 720 7.97 -5.33 -33.78
C ARG A 720 9.10 -4.80 -32.88
N ALA A 721 10.28 -5.42 -32.91
CA ALA A 721 11.43 -4.88 -32.22
C ALA A 721 11.82 -3.51 -32.81
N TYR A 722 12.15 -2.61 -31.91
CA TYR A 722 12.76 -1.33 -32.22
C TYR A 722 14.29 -1.42 -32.01
N PHE A 723 15.01 -0.38 -32.41
CA PHE A 723 16.46 -0.35 -32.36
C PHE A 723 16.88 0.75 -31.39
N VAL A 724 17.88 0.45 -30.56
CA VAL A 724 18.52 1.44 -29.68
C VAL A 724 19.99 1.49 -30.00
N GLY A 725 20.61 2.63 -29.75
CA GLY A 725 22.01 2.84 -30.06
C GLY A 725 22.75 3.68 -29.03
N TRP A 726 24.01 3.40 -28.81
CA TRP A 726 24.92 4.23 -28.01
C TRP A 726 26.17 4.60 -28.83
N MET A 727 26.47 5.88 -28.89
CA MET A 727 27.61 6.37 -29.67
C MET A 727 28.34 7.55 -29.02
N PRO A 728 29.70 7.64 -29.14
CA PRO A 728 30.44 8.84 -28.78
C PRO A 728 30.25 9.92 -29.84
N LEU A 729 30.15 11.17 -29.40
CA LEU A 729 30.00 12.35 -30.29
C LEU A 729 31.30 13.10 -30.54
N ASP A 730 32.31 12.89 -29.70
CA ASP A 730 33.62 13.51 -29.82
C ASP A 730 34.68 12.60 -30.52
N SER A 731 35.91 13.06 -30.60
CA SER A 731 37.02 12.33 -31.24
C SER A 731 37.67 11.29 -30.31
N THR A 732 37.20 11.11 -29.08
CA THR A 732 37.74 10.11 -28.15
C THR A 732 37.70 8.72 -28.76
N ARG A 733 38.75 7.93 -28.55
CA ARG A 733 38.76 6.53 -28.97
C ARG A 733 37.70 5.78 -28.15
N ASN A 734 36.82 5.10 -28.87
CA ASN A 734 35.79 4.27 -28.29
C ASN A 734 35.94 2.83 -28.72
N ASP A 735 35.95 1.91 -27.77
CA ASP A 735 35.99 0.48 -28.02
C ASP A 735 34.82 -0.18 -27.31
N LEU A 736 34.53 -1.42 -27.69
CA LEU A 736 33.43 -2.14 -27.10
C LEU A 736 33.83 -3.57 -26.73
N TYR A 737 33.22 -4.11 -25.66
CA TYR A 737 33.28 -5.53 -25.34
C TYR A 737 31.85 -6.01 -25.05
N ALA A 738 31.30 -6.85 -25.92
CA ALA A 738 29.99 -7.48 -25.74
C ALA A 738 30.17 -8.95 -25.34
N PHE A 739 29.31 -9.42 -24.44
CA PHE A 739 29.36 -10.79 -23.93
C PHE A 739 27.94 -11.29 -23.57
N ALA A 740 27.77 -12.61 -23.52
CA ALA A 740 26.59 -13.21 -22.93
C ALA A 740 26.76 -13.30 -21.40
N THR A 741 25.72 -13.01 -20.65
CA THR A 741 25.76 -12.98 -19.17
C THR A 741 26.13 -14.32 -18.52
N LEU A 742 26.01 -15.42 -19.25
CA LEU A 742 26.41 -16.78 -18.86
C LEU A 742 27.69 -17.25 -19.54
N SER A 743 28.63 -16.36 -19.89
CA SER A 743 29.89 -16.79 -20.53
C SER A 743 30.87 -17.38 -19.52
N ASP A 744 31.69 -18.35 -19.95
CA ASP A 744 32.75 -18.98 -19.14
C ASP A 744 33.83 -17.99 -18.68
N VAL A 745 33.88 -16.77 -19.22
CA VAL A 745 34.90 -15.75 -18.97
C VAL A 745 34.42 -14.67 -18.01
N ILE A 746 33.13 -14.31 -18.11
CA ILE A 746 32.50 -13.31 -17.26
C ILE A 746 31.15 -13.90 -16.80
N SER A 747 30.98 -14.05 -15.48
CA SER A 747 29.75 -14.55 -14.86
C SER A 747 29.10 -13.44 -14.11
N TYR A 748 27.84 -13.11 -14.49
CA TYR A 748 27.05 -12.06 -13.87
C TYR A 748 26.25 -12.48 -12.63
N GLU A 749 26.21 -13.78 -12.31
CA GLU A 749 25.37 -14.31 -11.22
C GLU A 749 25.58 -13.65 -9.84
N ASN A 750 26.76 -13.04 -9.59
CA ASN A 750 27.11 -12.39 -8.32
C ASN A 750 27.69 -10.97 -8.51
N GLY A 751 27.46 -10.32 -9.66
CA GLY A 751 28.11 -9.07 -10.05
C GLY A 751 29.54 -9.28 -10.59
N PHE A 752 30.14 -8.21 -11.10
CA PHE A 752 31.50 -8.25 -11.66
C PHE A 752 32.54 -8.05 -10.59
N ASN A 753 33.59 -8.85 -10.65
CA ASN A 753 34.83 -8.59 -9.90
C ASN A 753 35.80 -7.70 -10.68
N ASN A 754 36.79 -7.12 -10.01
CA ASN A 754 37.77 -6.22 -10.63
C ASN A 754 38.52 -6.81 -11.81
N ASN A 755 38.80 -8.12 -11.83
CA ASN A 755 39.51 -8.79 -12.94
C ASN A 755 38.62 -8.91 -14.17
N GLU A 756 37.32 -9.10 -14.01
CA GLU A 756 36.36 -9.17 -15.11
C GLU A 756 36.18 -7.78 -15.76
N PHE A 757 36.09 -6.70 -14.97
CA PHE A 757 36.14 -5.33 -15.50
C PHE A 757 37.42 -5.06 -16.28
N LEU A 758 38.58 -5.40 -15.69
CA LEU A 758 39.88 -5.24 -16.35
C LEU A 758 39.96 -6.04 -17.64
N TYR A 759 39.48 -7.26 -17.64
CA TYR A 759 39.43 -8.12 -18.83
C TYR A 759 38.55 -7.49 -19.92
N ALA A 760 37.30 -7.13 -19.60
CA ALA A 760 36.35 -6.53 -20.55
C ALA A 760 36.90 -5.23 -21.19
N MET A 761 37.47 -4.35 -20.39
CA MET A 761 37.98 -3.06 -20.85
C MET A 761 39.43 -3.12 -21.40
N SER A 762 40.07 -4.28 -21.48
CA SER A 762 41.41 -4.51 -22.06
C SER A 762 41.36 -5.32 -23.37
N ASN A 763 40.26 -6.02 -23.63
CA ASN A 763 40.08 -6.90 -24.76
C ASN A 763 39.00 -6.35 -25.70
N SER A 764 39.36 -5.37 -26.52
CA SER A 764 38.41 -4.82 -27.51
C SER A 764 37.94 -5.91 -28.48
N GLN A 765 36.62 -6.06 -28.61
CA GLN A 765 35.97 -6.85 -29.64
C GLN A 765 35.12 -5.93 -30.51
N THR A 766 35.78 -5.24 -31.43
CA THR A 766 35.11 -4.36 -32.40
C THR A 766 34.40 -5.13 -33.52
N SER A 767 34.71 -6.42 -33.71
CA SER A 767 33.97 -7.29 -34.62
C SER A 767 32.79 -7.93 -33.92
N ALA A 768 31.64 -7.37 -34.19
CA ALA A 768 30.29 -7.82 -33.89
C ALA A 768 30.18 -9.18 -33.15
N ALA A 769 29.87 -9.14 -31.88
CA ALA A 769 29.25 -10.30 -31.24
C ALA A 769 27.84 -10.47 -31.83
N THR A 770 27.74 -10.98 -33.05
CA THR A 770 26.46 -11.27 -33.72
C THR A 770 25.91 -12.62 -33.34
N ASN A 771 26.13 -13.07 -32.12
CA ASN A 771 25.62 -14.34 -31.68
C ASN A 771 24.37 -14.13 -30.84
N VAL A 772 23.22 -14.32 -31.48
CA VAL A 772 21.97 -14.63 -30.77
C VAL A 772 22.20 -16.00 -30.12
N VAL A 773 22.55 -15.99 -28.86
CA VAL A 773 22.56 -17.22 -28.06
C VAL A 773 21.16 -17.37 -27.50
N TYR A 774 20.39 -18.32 -28.03
CA TYR A 774 19.05 -18.63 -27.52
C TYR A 774 19.11 -18.89 -26.00
N GLY A 775 18.37 -18.09 -25.22
CA GLY A 775 18.28 -18.26 -23.79
C GLY A 775 19.38 -17.56 -22.97
N ALA A 776 20.24 -16.75 -23.55
CA ALA A 776 21.21 -15.94 -22.82
C ALA A 776 20.90 -14.43 -22.96
N GLU A 777 21.01 -13.73 -21.86
CA GLU A 777 21.04 -12.26 -21.81
C GLU A 777 22.36 -11.75 -22.39
N ILE A 778 22.36 -10.58 -23.04
CA ILE A 778 23.55 -10.01 -23.67
C ILE A 778 23.80 -8.64 -23.11
N ALA A 779 25.00 -8.42 -22.57
CA ALA A 779 25.44 -7.15 -22.03
C ALA A 779 26.67 -6.61 -22.78
N VAL A 780 26.91 -5.31 -22.67
CA VAL A 780 28.01 -4.64 -23.35
C VAL A 780 28.67 -3.56 -22.49
N PHE A 781 30.00 -3.50 -22.52
CA PHE A 781 30.78 -2.35 -22.07
C PHE A 781 31.19 -1.51 -23.32
N ASN A 782 30.71 -0.26 -23.33
CA ASN A 782 31.17 0.75 -24.28
C ASN A 782 32.16 1.65 -23.55
N TYR A 783 33.44 1.63 -23.92
CA TYR A 783 34.45 2.37 -23.20
C TYR A 783 35.28 3.33 -24.08
N SER A 784 35.54 4.50 -23.50
CA SER A 784 36.34 5.57 -24.06
C SER A 784 37.70 5.68 -23.36
N PHE A 785 38.76 6.01 -24.17
CA PHE A 785 40.08 6.27 -23.63
C PHE A 785 40.26 7.77 -23.40
N ILE A 786 40.79 8.14 -22.25
CA ILE A 786 41.17 9.49 -21.86
C ILE A 786 42.68 9.46 -21.55
N ASP A 787 43.47 10.08 -22.39
CA ASP A 787 44.94 10.00 -22.30
C ASP A 787 45.48 10.60 -21.02
N SER A 788 44.98 11.79 -20.65
CA SER A 788 45.34 12.43 -19.37
C SER A 788 44.36 13.51 -18.94
N ILE A 789 44.27 13.71 -17.63
CA ILE A 789 43.61 14.87 -16.98
C ILE A 789 44.65 15.51 -16.04
N PRO A 790 45.21 16.70 -16.37
CA PRO A 790 46.12 17.40 -15.47
C PRO A 790 45.51 17.64 -14.08
N SER A 791 46.39 17.87 -13.09
CA SER A 791 45.95 18.28 -11.74
C SER A 791 45.07 19.52 -11.83
N GLN A 792 43.92 19.49 -11.11
CA GLN A 792 42.93 20.57 -11.03
C GLN A 792 42.29 20.97 -12.37
N ASP A 793 42.53 20.24 -13.45
CA ASP A 793 41.98 20.46 -14.80
C ASP A 793 40.82 19.49 -15.06
N SER A 794 40.14 19.65 -16.20
CA SER A 794 38.99 18.84 -16.59
C SER A 794 39.06 18.41 -18.06
N VAL A 795 38.38 17.31 -18.35
CA VAL A 795 38.11 16.82 -19.72
C VAL A 795 36.62 16.54 -19.88
N SER A 796 36.10 16.79 -21.08
CA SER A 796 34.73 16.50 -21.44
C SER A 796 34.65 15.30 -22.36
N VAL A 797 33.68 14.41 -22.12
CA VAL A 797 33.32 13.29 -23.00
C VAL A 797 31.83 13.33 -23.27
N ARG A 798 31.42 13.04 -24.51
CA ARG A 798 30.03 13.19 -24.96
C ARG A 798 29.55 11.93 -25.63
N TYR A 799 28.32 11.54 -25.31
CA TYR A 799 27.65 10.39 -25.88
C TYR A 799 26.23 10.74 -26.31
N ALA A 800 25.68 9.97 -27.24
CA ALA A 800 24.26 9.97 -27.54
C ALA A 800 23.67 8.56 -27.38
N MET A 801 22.48 8.51 -26.82
CA MET A 801 21.63 7.34 -26.78
C MET A 801 20.47 7.57 -27.75
N LEU A 802 20.26 6.65 -28.68
CA LEU A 802 19.36 6.78 -29.82
C LEU A 802 18.29 5.70 -29.77
N ALA A 803 17.14 5.99 -30.37
CA ALA A 803 16.11 4.97 -30.63
C ALA A 803 15.49 5.20 -32.02
N ALA A 804 15.05 4.12 -32.69
CA ALA A 804 14.32 4.19 -33.95
C ALA A 804 13.50 2.92 -34.22
N ASP A 805 12.50 3.01 -35.09
CA ASP A 805 11.68 1.86 -35.50
C ASP A 805 12.39 0.91 -36.46
N SER A 806 13.46 1.35 -37.09
CA SER A 806 14.25 0.53 -38.01
C SER A 806 15.76 0.80 -37.93
N GLU A 807 16.55 -0.19 -38.28
CA GLU A 807 18.01 -0.09 -38.37
C GLU A 807 18.45 1.07 -39.29
N LYS A 808 17.75 1.25 -40.40
CA LYS A 808 18.05 2.33 -41.38
C LYS A 808 17.83 3.71 -40.76
N GLU A 809 16.68 3.93 -40.08
CA GLU A 809 16.38 5.19 -39.39
C GLU A 809 17.40 5.48 -38.28
N LEU A 810 17.78 4.46 -37.51
CA LEU A 810 18.81 4.59 -36.49
C LEU A 810 20.15 5.06 -37.07
N TYR A 811 20.58 4.48 -38.23
CA TYR A 811 21.82 4.87 -38.89
C TYR A 811 21.75 6.28 -39.50
N GLU A 812 20.62 6.68 -40.06
CA GLU A 812 20.37 8.04 -40.57
C GLU A 812 20.43 9.06 -39.42
N LEU A 813 19.82 8.76 -38.30
CA LEU A 813 19.86 9.57 -37.09
C LEU A 813 21.30 9.70 -36.56
N ALA A 814 22.00 8.58 -36.38
CA ALA A 814 23.40 8.56 -35.94
C ALA A 814 24.34 9.36 -36.89
N SER A 815 24.16 9.19 -38.18
CA SER A 815 24.95 9.95 -39.20
C SER A 815 24.71 11.45 -39.12
N THR A 816 23.45 11.85 -38.88
CA THR A 816 23.07 13.27 -38.77
C THR A 816 23.69 13.88 -37.52
N LEU A 817 23.64 13.18 -36.38
CA LEU A 817 24.18 13.64 -35.12
C LEU A 817 25.71 13.79 -35.18
N LYS A 818 26.41 12.83 -35.81
CA LYS A 818 27.86 12.92 -36.02
C LYS A 818 28.30 14.16 -36.81
N GLN A 819 27.48 14.66 -37.73
CA GLN A 819 27.82 15.80 -38.62
C GLN A 819 27.42 17.16 -38.02
N LYS A 820 26.39 17.26 -37.20
CA LYS A 820 25.73 18.54 -36.84
C LYS A 820 25.90 18.95 -35.40
N TYR A 821 26.44 18.09 -34.53
CA TYR A 821 26.28 18.31 -33.11
C TYR A 821 27.57 18.74 -32.41
N THR A 822 27.67 20.01 -32.12
CA THR A 822 28.52 20.60 -31.09
C THR A 822 27.67 21.64 -30.37
N PRO A 823 26.90 21.28 -29.31
CA PRO A 823 26.24 22.28 -28.49
C PRO A 823 27.33 23.10 -27.79
N THR A 824 27.17 24.40 -27.81
CA THR A 824 27.91 25.22 -26.86
C THR A 824 27.19 25.06 -25.54
N ILE A 825 27.61 24.08 -24.74
CA ILE A 825 27.08 23.96 -23.38
C ILE A 825 27.67 25.09 -22.56
N ILE A 826 26.79 25.93 -22.13
CA ILE A 826 27.08 26.82 -21.03
C ILE A 826 27.03 25.96 -19.79
N VAL A 827 28.17 25.75 -19.15
CA VAL A 827 28.22 25.09 -17.87
C VAL A 827 27.26 25.86 -16.95
N PRO A 828 26.11 25.27 -16.50
CA PRO A 828 25.30 25.99 -15.52
C PRO A 828 26.23 26.31 -14.35
N PRO A 829 26.04 27.40 -13.68
CA PRO A 829 26.71 27.58 -12.41
C PRO A 829 26.34 26.38 -11.60
N VAL A 830 27.33 25.69 -11.08
CA VAL A 830 27.16 24.72 -10.02
C VAL A 830 26.13 25.31 -9.07
N ALA A 831 25.06 24.58 -8.73
CA ALA A 831 24.17 25.03 -7.68
C ALA A 831 25.06 25.19 -6.45
N ILE A 832 25.31 26.43 -6.14
CA ILE A 832 26.25 26.80 -5.12
C ILE A 832 25.56 26.47 -3.82
N ALA A 833 25.93 25.38 -3.18
CA ALA A 833 26.12 25.53 -1.76
C ALA A 833 27.00 26.80 -1.66
N GLU A 834 26.46 27.91 -1.12
CA GLU A 834 27.26 29.08 -0.78
C GLU A 834 28.46 28.58 0.02
N THR A 835 29.54 28.19 -0.68
CA THR A 835 30.84 28.20 -0.05
C THR A 835 31.19 29.69 -0.02
N ALA A 836 30.50 30.41 0.84
CA ALA A 836 31.03 31.60 1.39
C ALA A 836 32.36 31.18 2.05
N THR A 837 33.42 31.19 1.30
CA THR A 837 34.70 31.52 1.91
C THR A 837 34.45 32.82 2.65
N HIS A 838 34.83 32.96 3.88
CA HIS A 838 34.48 34.08 4.75
C HIS A 838 34.86 35.47 4.20
N SER A 839 35.36 35.54 2.97
CA SER A 839 35.92 36.73 2.33
C SER A 839 34.98 37.49 1.37
N VAL A 840 33.92 36.82 0.83
CA VAL A 840 33.00 37.51 -0.13
C VAL A 840 31.55 37.20 0.23
N THR A 841 30.75 38.20 0.45
CA THR A 841 29.32 38.10 0.71
C THR A 841 28.52 39.01 -0.22
N MET A 842 27.27 38.64 -0.53
CA MET A 842 26.34 39.41 -1.34
C MET A 842 25.11 39.85 -0.54
N SER A 843 24.74 41.11 -0.67
CA SER A 843 23.50 41.65 -0.11
C SER A 843 22.61 42.23 -1.20
N GLN A 844 21.28 42.11 -1.03
CA GLN A 844 20.31 42.76 -1.90
C GLN A 844 19.82 44.04 -1.24
N GLU A 845 19.98 45.16 -1.92
CA GLU A 845 19.35 46.44 -1.57
C GLU A 845 18.13 46.65 -2.47
N GLU A 846 17.17 47.50 -2.12
CA GLU A 846 15.86 47.71 -2.77
C GLU A 846 15.86 47.65 -4.32
N THR A 847 16.93 48.08 -4.98
CA THR A 847 17.04 48.10 -6.44
C THR A 847 18.39 47.62 -6.99
N ALA A 848 19.28 47.04 -6.18
CA ALA A 848 20.61 46.64 -6.60
C ALA A 848 21.19 45.51 -5.72
N TYR A 849 22.13 44.75 -6.29
CA TYR A 849 22.90 43.74 -5.57
C TYR A 849 24.28 44.34 -5.26
N CYS A 850 24.74 44.13 -4.02
CA CYS A 850 26.05 44.63 -3.57
C CYS A 850 26.91 43.45 -3.10
N LEU A 851 28.13 43.31 -3.64
CA LEU A 851 29.13 42.39 -3.17
C LEU A 851 29.98 43.06 -2.10
N HIS A 852 30.29 42.38 -1.05
CA HIS A 852 31.14 42.83 0.04
C HIS A 852 32.35 41.94 0.13
N PHE A 853 33.56 42.52 0.21
CA PHE A 853 34.85 41.83 0.24
C PHE A 853 35.54 42.05 1.57
N GLU A 854 36.00 40.96 2.19
CA GLU A 854 36.81 41.02 3.41
C GLU A 854 38.18 40.38 3.12
N ASP A 855 39.27 41.21 3.26
CA ASP A 855 40.66 40.78 3.16
C ASP A 855 41.07 40.12 1.81
N CYS A 856 40.61 40.62 0.67
CA CYS A 856 40.97 40.15 -0.68
C CYS A 856 42.00 41.09 -1.34
N ASP A 857 43.09 40.55 -1.90
CA ASP A 857 44.15 41.32 -2.53
C ASP A 857 43.86 41.72 -4.02
N LYS A 858 43.17 40.85 -4.74
CA LYS A 858 42.73 41.08 -6.12
C LYS A 858 41.35 40.52 -6.33
N VAL A 859 40.43 41.32 -6.79
CA VAL A 859 39.07 40.89 -7.08
C VAL A 859 38.68 41.25 -8.48
N SER A 860 38.14 40.26 -9.23
CA SER A 860 37.42 40.52 -10.47
C SER A 860 36.00 40.00 -10.38
N VAL A 861 35.06 40.75 -10.91
CA VAL A 861 33.63 40.41 -10.95
C VAL A 861 33.19 40.30 -12.39
N ALA A 862 32.64 39.15 -12.78
CA ALA A 862 32.06 38.93 -14.08
C ALA A 862 30.58 38.59 -13.93
N LEU A 863 29.71 39.30 -14.63
CA LEU A 863 28.29 39.06 -14.70
C LEU A 863 27.94 38.39 -16.04
N TYR A 864 27.31 37.24 -16.00
CA TYR A 864 26.85 36.55 -17.19
C TYR A 864 25.33 36.46 -17.23
N ASP A 865 24.75 36.59 -18.41
CA ASP A 865 23.35 36.18 -18.64
C ASP A 865 23.19 34.64 -18.63
N VAL A 866 21.97 34.14 -18.53
CA VAL A 866 21.69 32.70 -18.52
C VAL A 866 22.12 31.95 -19.79
N ARG A 867 22.50 32.63 -20.84
CA ARG A 867 23.06 32.11 -22.12
C ARG A 867 24.58 32.15 -22.16
N GLY A 868 25.23 32.58 -21.04
CA GLY A 868 26.68 32.71 -20.89
C GLY A 868 27.27 33.92 -21.58
N GLY A 869 26.44 34.84 -22.08
CA GLY A 869 26.89 36.11 -22.55
C GLY A 869 27.43 36.99 -21.42
N LEU A 870 28.70 37.40 -21.52
CA LEU A 870 29.27 38.34 -20.56
C LEU A 870 28.53 39.69 -20.64
N VAL A 871 27.87 40.08 -19.53
CA VAL A 871 27.07 41.33 -19.43
C VAL A 871 27.86 42.46 -18.79
N GLU A 872 28.66 42.13 -17.79
CA GLU A 872 29.49 43.09 -17.07
C GLU A 872 30.78 42.44 -16.58
N TYR A 873 31.90 43.19 -16.65
CA TYR A 873 33.17 42.74 -16.07
C TYR A 873 33.83 43.93 -15.38
N ALA A 874 34.34 43.71 -14.18
CA ALA A 874 35.08 44.72 -13.43
C ALA A 874 36.25 44.09 -12.68
N GLU A 875 37.40 44.77 -12.74
CA GLU A 875 38.49 44.54 -11.77
C GLU A 875 38.38 45.59 -10.67
N ILE A 876 38.44 45.11 -9.42
CA ILE A 876 38.18 45.89 -8.23
C ILE A 876 39.50 46.09 -7.50
N ASP A 877 39.81 47.33 -7.14
CA ASP A 877 41.01 47.65 -6.37
C ASP A 877 40.85 47.13 -4.94
N SER A 878 41.91 46.59 -4.36
CA SER A 878 41.97 46.05 -3.00
C SER A 878 41.53 47.04 -1.90
N SER A 879 41.47 48.33 -2.24
CA SER A 879 40.96 49.38 -1.37
C SER A 879 39.43 49.48 -1.32
N ASP A 880 38.74 48.94 -2.31
CA ASP A 880 37.28 48.98 -2.42
C ASP A 880 36.67 47.71 -1.82
N LYS A 881 36.06 47.84 -0.66
CA LYS A 881 35.42 46.71 0.07
C LYS A 881 34.01 46.34 -0.43
N THR A 882 33.49 47.04 -1.43
CA THR A 882 32.13 46.78 -1.94
C THR A 882 32.07 47.05 -3.43
N TYR A 883 31.33 46.23 -4.18
CA TYR A 883 31.04 46.43 -5.58
C TYR A 883 29.54 46.34 -5.86
N ARG A 884 28.98 47.34 -6.53
CA ARG A 884 27.56 47.39 -6.87
C ARG A 884 27.36 46.93 -8.33
N ILE A 885 26.56 45.86 -8.52
CA ILE A 885 26.22 45.35 -9.83
C ILE A 885 25.34 46.35 -10.57
N LYS A 886 25.73 46.71 -11.80
CA LYS A 886 25.15 47.85 -12.55
C LYS A 886 24.19 47.43 -13.65
N THR A 887 23.96 46.13 -13.89
CA THR A 887 23.09 45.69 -14.99
C THR A 887 21.70 46.30 -14.89
N LYS A 888 21.18 46.80 -16.01
CA LYS A 888 19.80 47.27 -16.18
C LYS A 888 18.92 46.25 -16.91
N GLN A 889 19.51 45.15 -17.37
CA GLN A 889 18.77 44.10 -18.07
C GLN A 889 17.93 43.32 -17.05
N LYS A 890 16.70 43.01 -17.43
CA LYS A 890 15.83 42.15 -16.64
C LYS A 890 16.17 40.68 -16.95
N GLY A 891 16.09 39.84 -15.94
CA GLY A 891 16.37 38.42 -16.08
C GLY A 891 17.20 37.84 -14.94
N THR A 892 17.54 36.57 -15.08
CA THR A 892 18.43 35.88 -14.16
C THR A 892 19.87 36.03 -14.66
N PHE A 893 20.80 36.33 -13.77
CA PHE A 893 22.22 36.50 -14.05
C PHE A 893 23.06 35.74 -13.05
N ILE A 894 24.27 35.39 -13.47
CA ILE A 894 25.28 34.75 -12.65
C ILE A 894 26.44 35.74 -12.47
N VAL A 895 26.76 35.91 -11.20
CA VAL A 895 27.93 36.73 -10.80
C VAL A 895 29.05 35.79 -10.41
N ILE A 896 30.17 35.87 -11.10
CA ILE A 896 31.38 35.15 -10.76
C ILE A 896 32.35 36.16 -10.15
N VAL A 897 32.81 35.93 -8.95
CA VAL A 897 33.80 36.74 -8.26
C VAL A 897 35.06 35.90 -8.13
N THR A 898 36.14 36.34 -8.74
CA THR A 898 37.47 35.72 -8.60
C THR A 898 38.31 36.58 -7.66
N HIS A 899 38.77 35.99 -6.57
CA HIS A 899 39.62 36.65 -5.57
C HIS A 899 40.71 35.69 -5.08
N ASP A 900 41.95 36.12 -5.01
CA ASP A 900 43.09 35.36 -4.46
C ASP A 900 43.23 33.92 -4.95
N ASN A 901 42.92 33.66 -6.23
CA ASN A 901 42.84 32.36 -6.91
C ASN A 901 41.64 31.47 -6.49
N GLU A 902 40.70 32.00 -5.74
CA GLU A 902 39.41 31.36 -5.44
C GLU A 902 38.29 31.97 -6.26
N MET A 903 37.22 31.25 -6.49
CA MET A 903 36.02 31.72 -7.16
C MET A 903 34.81 31.60 -6.27
N SER A 904 34.09 32.70 -6.11
CA SER A 904 32.75 32.74 -5.50
C SER A 904 31.71 33.05 -6.56
N TYR A 905 30.55 32.44 -6.44
CA TYR A 905 29.49 32.54 -7.44
C TYR A 905 28.19 32.99 -6.75
N PHE A 906 27.41 33.83 -7.38
CA PHE A 906 26.13 34.28 -6.87
C PHE A 906 25.11 34.34 -8.01
N LYS A 907 23.86 33.91 -7.72
CA LYS A 907 22.73 34.06 -8.64
C LYS A 907 21.97 35.32 -8.28
N ILE A 908 21.71 36.18 -9.26
CA ILE A 908 20.86 37.36 -9.06
C ILE A 908 19.68 37.35 -10.02
N ILE A 909 18.52 37.80 -9.53
CA ILE A 909 17.32 37.94 -10.36
C ILE A 909 16.95 39.44 -10.40
N ASN A 910 17.17 40.07 -11.56
CA ASN A 910 16.79 41.44 -11.79
C ASN A 910 15.38 41.48 -12.41
N LYS A 911 14.34 41.75 -11.56
CA LYS A 911 12.90 41.67 -11.90
C LYS A 911 12.44 42.86 -12.79
#